data_d67fc18affc850813e14ed43dbef54fc
#
_entry.id   d67fc18affc850813e14ed43dbef54fc
#
_cell.length_a   1.000
_cell.length_b   1.000
_cell.length_c   1.000
_cell.angle_alpha   90.00
_cell.angle_beta   90.00
_cell.angle_gamma   90.00
#
_symmetry.space_group_name_H-M   'P 1'
#
loop_
_entity.id
_entity.type
_entity.pdbx_description
1 polymer ?
#
loop_
_entity_poly.entity_id
_entity_poly.type
_entity_poly.pdbx_seq_one_letter_code
_entity_poly.pdbx_strand_id
1 'polypeptide(L)'
;MIKNYIKIALRSIFRNKLTAFINIAGLALAMAAALLIYLFIADEKSYDRYHSKIDRTYRVTREFLDNEGVVNGQFSAIAPAFGPTLKNDFGQIEAMTRTLSLVDFDMAVEENGERTRTAHEENVFLVEPDVFKIFDIPVVSGNPVKDLERPFTVMLSEKTAQKYFSSTDVVGKRLKAIAALKMAATDNYDLEVAGVYKDFPAQSHWHPDFLVAFSTLNDSTILGRDQLESYGDNAFDTYILLEPGADPQKLEAAMPAFIDKHLGNYARAHWGALQDWVASKTNRLHVQSVADIHLHSHLDDEIEVNGNINNVYMMSVIGLFIVLIACFNFINLSTARATKRAKEVGMRKVAGALKSQLISQYLSESVLIALFALVLAVSLVTAALPWMNSFTNKSISLGVTSHWPVFAGMVVFACIVGILAGAYPAFIIAAFRPAAVLKGQEGFVNGKGGIRRALVVTQFAISIVLLIATAVTSQQLGYLNTRDIGYDKDQIITLRGYPELDGNYDAFYNEVTRSPAIRNIGRSSRLPTSRLLDWWGGVSVTKGDSLVDTGVVPKSLAVDYEFFSTYGIPLLAGRSFSHAIASDHSDDSPAFVINETAARRVGWKSPDEGIGKDFKYGDKKGKLIGIVKDFNFESLHQEILPMVFFLGDESNRNLSVNIDGAHFQQGIADLEKKWKAFLPLHPFEYQVLSDRYRRLYDDDQKQSQLFTLFSGMAIFIACLGLFGLATFNTLQRIKEIGIRKVLGASVPNILGLLSKEIITLMLIASLIAWPVAWYVMSQWLSSFAYHVDMNVLVYALAAIAAVVLALLTVSIQTLKAALTNPSNSLRYE
;
A
#
# COMPACT_ATOMS: atom_id res chain seq x y z
N MET A 1 -42.91 -27.46 -11.95
CA MET A 1 -42.47 -27.33 -10.53
C MET A 1 -41.81 -25.98 -10.24
N ILE A 2 -40.82 -25.55 -10.99
CA ILE A 2 -40.10 -24.28 -10.76
C ILE A 2 -41.03 -23.06 -10.71
N LYS A 3 -41.96 -22.89 -11.65
CA LYS A 3 -42.96 -21.79 -11.67
C LYS A 3 -43.79 -21.71 -10.37
N ASN A 4 -44.15 -22.88 -9.77
CA ASN A 4 -44.85 -22.93 -8.50
C ASN A 4 -43.94 -22.54 -7.31
N TYR A 5 -42.66 -22.93 -7.33
CA TYR A 5 -41.70 -22.55 -6.30
C TYR A 5 -41.47 -21.03 -6.30
N ILE A 6 -41.34 -20.42 -7.48
CA ILE A 6 -41.20 -18.96 -7.62
C ILE A 6 -42.45 -18.24 -7.06
N LYS A 7 -43.64 -18.69 -7.42
CA LYS A 7 -44.90 -18.09 -6.94
C LYS A 7 -45.07 -18.19 -5.42
N ILE A 8 -44.67 -19.33 -4.84
CA ILE A 8 -44.70 -19.54 -3.38
C ILE A 8 -43.65 -18.66 -2.70
N ALA A 9 -42.44 -18.58 -3.23
CA ALA A 9 -41.36 -17.73 -2.70
C ALA A 9 -41.78 -16.26 -2.69
N LEU A 10 -42.30 -15.73 -3.80
CA LEU A 10 -42.79 -14.35 -3.87
C LEU A 10 -43.91 -14.08 -2.83
N ARG A 11 -44.90 -14.97 -2.72
CA ARG A 11 -45.93 -14.83 -1.68
C ARG A 11 -45.35 -14.85 -0.27
N SER A 12 -44.33 -15.68 -0.01
CA SER A 12 -43.66 -15.73 1.30
C SER A 12 -42.95 -14.44 1.64
N ILE A 13 -42.28 -13.82 0.66
CA ILE A 13 -41.59 -12.52 0.79
C ILE A 13 -42.57 -11.42 1.14
N PHE A 14 -43.67 -11.29 0.37
CA PHE A 14 -44.67 -10.23 0.59
C PHE A 14 -45.47 -10.40 1.88
N ARG A 15 -45.70 -11.64 2.37
CA ARG A 15 -46.40 -11.91 3.62
C ARG A 15 -45.58 -11.59 4.86
N ASN A 16 -44.24 -11.61 4.75
CA ASN A 16 -43.31 -11.45 5.87
C ASN A 16 -42.31 -10.30 5.66
N LYS A 17 -42.83 -9.12 5.39
CA LYS A 17 -42.06 -7.94 4.92
C LYS A 17 -40.79 -7.61 5.73
N LEU A 18 -40.91 -7.56 7.08
CA LEU A 18 -39.76 -7.16 7.93
C LEU A 18 -38.57 -8.13 7.81
N THR A 19 -38.80 -9.43 7.87
CA THR A 19 -37.70 -10.42 7.82
C THR A 19 -37.19 -10.60 6.41
N ALA A 20 -38.07 -10.52 5.40
CA ALA A 20 -37.61 -10.51 4.02
C ALA A 20 -36.73 -9.28 3.76
N PHE A 21 -37.12 -8.11 4.26
CA PHE A 21 -36.32 -6.89 4.20
C PHE A 21 -34.95 -7.07 4.89
N ILE A 22 -34.91 -7.54 6.13
CA ILE A 22 -33.65 -7.75 6.87
C ILE A 22 -32.73 -8.73 6.12
N ASN A 23 -33.29 -9.84 5.60
CA ASN A 23 -32.50 -10.82 4.87
C ASN A 23 -32.01 -10.29 3.53
N ILE A 24 -32.86 -9.61 2.74
CA ILE A 24 -32.49 -9.05 1.45
C ILE A 24 -31.47 -7.91 1.66
N ALA A 25 -31.71 -6.99 2.58
CA ALA A 25 -30.83 -5.86 2.86
C ALA A 25 -29.48 -6.35 3.42
N GLY A 26 -29.49 -7.29 4.37
CA GLY A 26 -28.25 -7.85 4.93
C GLY A 26 -27.41 -8.61 3.90
N LEU A 27 -28.04 -9.45 3.06
CA LEU A 27 -27.34 -10.13 1.97
C LEU A 27 -26.89 -9.15 0.88
N ALA A 28 -27.71 -8.16 0.52
CA ALA A 28 -27.36 -7.16 -0.48
C ALA A 28 -26.13 -6.34 -0.05
N LEU A 29 -26.10 -5.88 1.20
CA LEU A 29 -24.98 -5.12 1.73
C LEU A 29 -23.69 -5.99 1.78
N ALA A 30 -23.81 -7.24 2.23
CA ALA A 30 -22.70 -8.17 2.27
C ALA A 30 -22.18 -8.53 0.87
N MET A 31 -23.06 -8.77 -0.09
CA MET A 31 -22.68 -9.01 -1.48
C MET A 31 -22.07 -7.77 -2.11
N ALA A 32 -22.59 -6.57 -1.82
CA ALA A 32 -22.00 -5.32 -2.31
C ALA A 32 -20.58 -5.12 -1.78
N ALA A 33 -20.36 -5.32 -0.47
CA ALA A 33 -19.03 -5.25 0.12
C ALA A 33 -18.08 -6.29 -0.50
N ALA A 34 -18.52 -7.55 -0.61
CA ALA A 34 -17.73 -8.62 -1.21
C ALA A 34 -17.40 -8.36 -2.70
N LEU A 35 -18.33 -7.78 -3.45
CA LEU A 35 -18.10 -7.40 -4.85
C LEU A 35 -17.11 -6.24 -4.97
N LEU A 36 -17.21 -5.20 -4.11
CA LEU A 36 -16.25 -4.09 -4.08
C LEU A 36 -14.84 -4.59 -3.75
N ILE A 37 -14.73 -5.44 -2.72
CA ILE A 37 -13.46 -6.07 -2.34
C ILE A 37 -12.91 -6.95 -3.48
N TYR A 38 -13.77 -7.74 -4.13
CA TYR A 38 -13.36 -8.56 -5.26
C TYR A 38 -12.84 -7.72 -6.44
N LEU A 39 -13.54 -6.62 -6.77
CA LEU A 39 -13.11 -5.73 -7.84
C LEU A 39 -11.77 -5.07 -7.53
N PHE A 40 -11.57 -4.64 -6.28
CA PHE A 40 -10.29 -4.10 -5.82
C PHE A 40 -9.18 -5.15 -5.93
N ILE A 41 -9.41 -6.37 -5.45
CA ILE A 41 -8.44 -7.48 -5.53
C ILE A 41 -8.14 -7.86 -6.98
N ALA A 42 -9.15 -7.86 -7.83
CA ALA A 42 -8.99 -8.16 -9.25
C ALA A 42 -8.13 -7.11 -9.96
N ASP A 43 -8.31 -5.83 -9.60
CA ASP A 43 -7.51 -4.73 -10.07
C ASP A 43 -6.04 -4.87 -9.60
N GLU A 44 -5.81 -5.09 -8.30
CA GLU A 44 -4.47 -5.33 -7.73
C GLU A 44 -3.71 -6.49 -8.39
N LYS A 45 -4.43 -7.55 -8.77
CA LYS A 45 -3.85 -8.73 -9.42
C LYS A 45 -3.72 -8.61 -10.94
N SER A 46 -4.22 -7.53 -11.52
CA SER A 46 -4.21 -7.33 -12.98
C SER A 46 -2.99 -6.57 -13.49
N TYR A 47 -2.13 -6.08 -12.58
CA TYR A 47 -0.95 -5.30 -12.95
C TYR A 47 -0.06 -6.09 -13.93
N ASP A 48 0.35 -5.39 -14.99
CA ASP A 48 1.21 -5.86 -16.09
C ASP A 48 0.69 -7.07 -16.89
N ARG A 49 -0.47 -7.64 -16.52
CA ARG A 49 -1.02 -8.82 -17.19
C ARG A 49 -1.63 -8.53 -18.55
N TYR A 50 -1.63 -7.27 -18.98
CA TYR A 50 -2.03 -6.89 -20.33
C TYR A 50 -0.94 -7.16 -21.38
N HIS A 51 0.30 -7.39 -20.95
CA HIS A 51 1.39 -7.77 -21.84
C HIS A 51 1.28 -9.22 -22.28
N SER A 52 1.30 -9.45 -23.61
CA SER A 52 1.14 -10.79 -24.21
C SER A 52 2.26 -11.78 -23.86
N LYS A 53 3.43 -11.26 -23.50
CA LYS A 53 4.64 -12.05 -23.17
C LYS A 53 4.96 -12.06 -21.68
N ILE A 54 4.03 -11.64 -20.82
CA ILE A 54 4.25 -11.43 -19.38
C ILE A 54 4.80 -12.68 -18.68
N ASP A 55 4.34 -13.88 -19.05
CA ASP A 55 4.74 -15.15 -18.43
C ASP A 55 6.24 -15.49 -18.63
N ARG A 56 6.92 -14.79 -19.53
CA ARG A 56 8.34 -15.00 -19.84
C ARG A 56 9.15 -13.70 -19.81
N THR A 57 8.56 -12.63 -19.25
CA THR A 57 9.22 -11.34 -19.04
C THR A 57 9.65 -11.23 -17.59
N TYR A 58 10.92 -10.95 -17.37
CA TYR A 58 11.52 -10.88 -16.05
C TYR A 58 12.33 -9.60 -15.89
N ARG A 59 12.43 -9.12 -14.65
CA ARG A 59 13.35 -8.08 -14.22
C ARG A 59 14.53 -8.75 -13.53
N VAL A 60 15.75 -8.23 -13.73
CA VAL A 60 16.93 -8.69 -13.01
C VAL A 60 17.18 -7.72 -11.86
N THR A 61 17.25 -8.24 -10.64
CA THR A 61 17.45 -7.46 -9.42
C THR A 61 18.77 -7.84 -8.76
N ARG A 62 19.29 -6.98 -7.85
CA ARG A 62 20.58 -7.20 -7.19
C ARG A 62 20.43 -7.17 -5.67
N GLU A 63 21.07 -8.14 -5.02
CA GLU A 63 21.16 -8.23 -3.56
C GLU A 63 22.62 -8.13 -3.13
N PHE A 64 22.89 -7.31 -2.13
CA PHE A 64 24.18 -7.20 -1.49
C PHE A 64 24.18 -7.93 -0.15
N LEU A 65 25.26 -8.63 0.13
CA LEU A 65 25.48 -9.37 1.36
C LEU A 65 26.72 -8.82 2.05
N ASP A 66 26.72 -8.84 3.36
CA ASP A 66 27.93 -8.63 4.15
C ASP A 66 28.81 -9.88 4.16
N ASN A 67 29.96 -9.77 4.85
CA ASN A 67 30.92 -10.88 4.95
C ASN A 67 30.38 -12.09 5.75
N GLU A 68 29.30 -11.91 6.51
CA GLU A 68 28.63 -12.94 7.29
C GLU A 68 27.47 -13.58 6.51
N GLY A 69 27.19 -13.06 5.30
CA GLY A 69 26.10 -13.52 4.42
C GLY A 69 24.72 -12.94 4.77
N VAL A 70 24.69 -11.89 5.60
CA VAL A 70 23.46 -11.16 5.93
C VAL A 70 23.17 -10.14 4.84
N VAL A 71 21.90 -10.02 4.47
CA VAL A 71 21.46 -9.07 3.44
C VAL A 71 21.64 -7.64 3.93
N ASN A 72 22.39 -6.85 3.15
CA ASN A 72 22.70 -5.45 3.44
C ASN A 72 21.95 -4.45 2.55
N GLY A 73 21.47 -4.90 1.38
CA GLY A 73 20.65 -4.10 0.47
C GLY A 73 20.07 -4.95 -0.64
N GLN A 74 18.87 -4.61 -1.10
CA GLN A 74 18.18 -5.29 -2.20
C GLN A 74 17.65 -4.24 -3.16
N PHE A 75 18.07 -4.28 -4.42
CA PHE A 75 17.79 -3.24 -5.41
C PHE A 75 16.97 -3.79 -6.57
N SER A 76 15.99 -3.02 -7.00
CA SER A 76 15.24 -3.26 -8.23
C SER A 76 16.12 -3.10 -9.47
N ALA A 77 17.02 -2.13 -9.43
CA ALA A 77 17.93 -1.79 -10.49
C ALA A 77 19.31 -2.44 -10.32
N ILE A 78 20.02 -2.64 -11.43
CA ILE A 78 21.35 -3.23 -11.46
C ILE A 78 22.33 -2.33 -12.24
N ALA A 79 23.61 -2.67 -12.20
CA ALA A 79 24.61 -1.93 -12.96
C ALA A 79 24.46 -2.15 -14.48
N PRO A 80 24.76 -1.12 -15.30
CA PRO A 80 24.43 -1.12 -16.72
C PRO A 80 25.15 -2.21 -17.53
N ALA A 81 26.34 -2.65 -17.12
CA ALA A 81 27.09 -3.68 -17.81
C ALA A 81 26.45 -5.07 -17.72
N PHE A 82 25.63 -5.35 -16.69
CA PHE A 82 25.04 -6.68 -16.52
C PHE A 82 24.07 -7.05 -17.65
N GLY A 83 23.23 -6.13 -18.11
CA GLY A 83 22.20 -6.42 -19.12
C GLY A 83 22.79 -6.98 -20.43
N PRO A 84 23.67 -6.24 -21.13
CA PRO A 84 24.31 -6.73 -22.36
C PRO A 84 25.10 -8.01 -22.16
N THR A 85 25.79 -8.15 -21.02
CA THR A 85 26.60 -9.33 -20.70
C THR A 85 25.72 -10.56 -20.48
N LEU A 86 24.59 -10.41 -19.80
CA LEU A 86 23.60 -11.49 -19.63
C LEU A 86 23.06 -11.99 -20.97
N LYS A 87 22.68 -11.07 -21.87
CA LYS A 87 22.21 -11.43 -23.21
C LYS A 87 23.29 -12.16 -24.04
N ASN A 88 24.55 -11.79 -23.89
CA ASN A 88 25.65 -12.41 -24.61
C ASN A 88 26.01 -13.82 -24.07
N ASP A 89 25.98 -14.00 -22.75
CA ASP A 89 26.37 -15.27 -22.13
C ASP A 89 25.24 -16.30 -22.13
N PHE A 90 23.97 -15.87 -22.12
CA PHE A 90 22.82 -16.76 -22.01
C PHE A 90 21.90 -16.70 -23.24
N GLY A 91 22.10 -17.67 -24.16
CA GLY A 91 21.32 -17.78 -25.40
C GLY A 91 19.80 -18.02 -25.20
N GLN A 92 19.37 -18.28 -23.98
CA GLN A 92 17.94 -18.37 -23.63
C GLN A 92 17.27 -17.00 -23.43
N ILE A 93 18.01 -15.89 -23.51
CA ILE A 93 17.48 -14.53 -23.44
C ILE A 93 17.21 -14.05 -24.89
N GLU A 94 15.95 -13.97 -25.27
CA GLU A 94 15.48 -13.53 -26.60
C GLU A 94 15.76 -12.02 -26.80
N ALA A 95 15.41 -11.20 -25.81
CA ALA A 95 15.60 -9.76 -25.82
C ALA A 95 15.96 -9.23 -24.44
N MET A 96 16.63 -8.08 -24.39
CA MET A 96 16.99 -7.39 -23.16
C MET A 96 16.84 -5.89 -23.37
N THR A 97 16.36 -5.19 -22.37
CA THR A 97 16.32 -3.73 -22.33
C THR A 97 16.74 -3.21 -20.98
N ARG A 98 17.54 -2.16 -20.99
CA ARG A 98 17.82 -1.35 -19.80
C ARG A 98 16.95 -0.12 -19.84
N THR A 99 16.47 0.31 -18.67
CA THR A 99 15.80 1.59 -18.51
C THR A 99 16.49 2.37 -17.40
N LEU A 100 16.65 3.67 -17.61
CA LEU A 100 17.15 4.60 -16.59
C LEU A 100 16.06 5.62 -16.33
N SER A 101 15.49 5.59 -15.13
CA SER A 101 14.52 6.60 -14.69
C SER A 101 15.25 7.91 -14.36
N LEU A 102 14.82 8.97 -14.96
CA LEU A 102 15.26 10.32 -14.65
C LEU A 102 14.13 11.05 -13.96
N VAL A 103 14.27 11.23 -12.69
CA VAL A 103 13.42 12.10 -11.89
C VAL A 103 13.97 13.52 -11.98
N ASP A 104 13.10 14.51 -12.07
CA ASP A 104 13.46 15.92 -12.05
C ASP A 104 14.00 16.48 -13.38
N PHE A 105 13.23 16.39 -14.44
CA PHE A 105 13.52 17.00 -15.73
C PHE A 105 12.64 18.19 -16.01
N ASP A 106 13.24 19.34 -16.38
CA ASP A 106 12.47 20.45 -16.94
C ASP A 106 12.46 20.31 -18.46
N MET A 107 11.25 20.21 -19.04
CA MET A 107 11.04 20.13 -20.49
C MET A 107 10.41 21.43 -20.99
N ALA A 108 10.91 21.96 -22.10
CA ALA A 108 10.37 23.15 -22.72
C ALA A 108 10.14 22.98 -24.22
N VAL A 109 9.15 23.69 -24.74
CA VAL A 109 8.98 23.95 -26.20
C VAL A 109 9.53 25.34 -26.49
N GLU A 110 10.42 25.42 -27.48
CA GLU A 110 10.91 26.68 -28.00
C GLU A 110 10.26 26.98 -29.36
N GLU A 111 9.59 28.13 -29.48
CA GLU A 111 9.03 28.63 -30.71
C GLU A 111 9.63 30.02 -30.98
N ASN A 112 10.26 30.16 -32.14
CA ASN A 112 10.91 31.43 -32.55
C ASN A 112 11.98 31.97 -31.58
N GLY A 113 12.64 31.05 -30.81
CA GLY A 113 13.65 31.44 -29.83
C GLY A 113 13.11 31.85 -28.47
N GLU A 114 11.80 31.80 -28.28
CA GLU A 114 11.14 32.00 -26.98
C GLU A 114 10.56 30.67 -26.42
N ARG A 115 10.72 30.48 -25.11
CA ARG A 115 10.12 29.34 -24.43
C ARG A 115 8.63 29.58 -24.24
N THR A 116 7.81 28.80 -24.93
CA THR A 116 6.34 28.94 -24.90
C THR A 116 5.67 28.09 -23.83
N ARG A 117 6.26 26.96 -23.52
CA ARG A 117 5.76 26.02 -22.48
C ARG A 117 6.95 25.39 -21.79
N THR A 118 7.00 25.51 -20.47
CA THR A 118 7.99 24.81 -19.63
C THR A 118 7.23 24.09 -18.53
N ALA A 119 7.56 22.85 -18.27
CA ALA A 119 7.03 22.08 -17.15
C ALA A 119 8.10 21.16 -16.57
N HIS A 120 7.97 20.91 -15.29
CA HIS A 120 8.74 19.91 -14.59
C HIS A 120 8.15 18.52 -14.84
N GLU A 121 8.99 17.53 -15.14
CA GLU A 121 8.61 16.15 -15.49
C GLU A 121 9.38 15.13 -14.65
N GLU A 122 8.63 14.18 -14.09
CA GLU A 122 9.19 13.13 -13.22
C GLU A 122 9.26 11.76 -13.92
N ASN A 123 8.50 11.56 -15.01
CA ASN A 123 8.34 10.26 -15.68
C ASN A 123 9.12 10.20 -17.00
N VAL A 124 10.40 10.54 -16.94
CA VAL A 124 11.31 10.52 -18.09
C VAL A 124 12.20 9.28 -17.99
N PHE A 125 12.16 8.42 -19.01
CA PHE A 125 12.95 7.20 -19.04
C PHE A 125 13.83 7.14 -20.27
N LEU A 126 15.11 6.85 -20.09
CA LEU A 126 15.99 6.44 -21.19
C LEU A 126 15.83 4.94 -21.39
N VAL A 127 15.53 4.53 -22.62
CA VAL A 127 15.20 3.14 -22.93
C VAL A 127 15.91 2.66 -24.19
N GLU A 128 16.27 1.38 -24.22
CA GLU A 128 16.75 0.71 -25.44
C GLU A 128 15.54 0.33 -26.34
N PRO A 129 15.71 0.28 -27.68
CA PRO A 129 14.62 -0.04 -28.63
C PRO A 129 13.92 -1.38 -28.34
N ASP A 130 14.62 -2.35 -27.75
CA ASP A 130 14.08 -3.66 -27.40
C ASP A 130 12.97 -3.60 -26.35
N VAL A 131 12.74 -2.44 -25.67
CA VAL A 131 11.61 -2.20 -24.77
C VAL A 131 10.27 -2.50 -25.48
N PHE A 132 10.13 -2.14 -26.77
CA PHE A 132 8.93 -2.41 -27.57
C PHE A 132 8.81 -3.88 -28.02
N LYS A 133 9.89 -4.68 -27.90
CA LYS A 133 9.84 -6.13 -28.11
C LYS A 133 9.39 -6.87 -26.85
N ILE A 134 9.77 -6.34 -25.69
CA ILE A 134 9.52 -6.94 -24.38
C ILE A 134 8.11 -6.59 -23.90
N PHE A 135 7.75 -5.31 -23.97
CA PHE A 135 6.47 -4.77 -23.52
C PHE A 135 5.55 -4.44 -24.71
N ASP A 136 4.26 -4.71 -24.55
CA ASP A 136 3.25 -4.35 -25.55
C ASP A 136 2.88 -2.87 -25.39
N ILE A 137 3.61 -1.99 -26.08
CA ILE A 137 3.40 -0.55 -26.09
C ILE A 137 2.80 -0.16 -27.44
N PRO A 138 1.49 0.18 -27.54
CA PRO A 138 0.88 0.51 -28.81
C PRO A 138 1.41 1.86 -29.34
N VAL A 139 1.98 1.86 -30.53
CA VAL A 139 2.51 3.05 -31.19
C VAL A 139 1.40 3.74 -32.00
N VAL A 140 1.26 5.05 -31.84
CA VAL A 140 0.33 5.90 -32.59
C VAL A 140 1.01 6.45 -33.84
N SER A 141 2.25 6.91 -33.72
CA SER A 141 3.05 7.42 -34.84
C SER A 141 4.54 7.20 -34.60
N GLY A 142 5.34 7.14 -35.66
CA GLY A 142 6.79 6.89 -35.62
C GLY A 142 7.17 5.42 -35.73
N ASN A 143 8.48 5.13 -35.71
CA ASN A 143 9.03 3.77 -35.72
C ASN A 143 9.99 3.59 -34.54
N PRO A 144 9.53 3.06 -33.40
CA PRO A 144 10.32 3.04 -32.15
C PRO A 144 11.64 2.30 -32.28
N VAL A 145 11.68 1.19 -33.04
CA VAL A 145 12.89 0.38 -33.17
C VAL A 145 13.99 1.15 -33.89
N LYS A 146 13.66 1.84 -34.96
CA LYS A 146 14.62 2.60 -35.78
C LYS A 146 14.95 3.96 -35.15
N ASP A 147 13.96 4.59 -34.59
CA ASP A 147 14.10 5.99 -34.17
C ASP A 147 14.79 6.11 -32.82
N LEU A 148 14.56 5.17 -31.88
CA LEU A 148 15.28 5.12 -30.60
C LEU A 148 16.72 4.56 -30.67
N GLU A 149 17.18 4.12 -31.84
CA GLU A 149 18.61 3.86 -32.08
C GLU A 149 19.42 5.16 -32.19
N ARG A 150 18.75 6.25 -32.62
CA ARG A 150 19.41 7.56 -32.78
C ARG A 150 19.47 8.31 -31.43
N PRO A 151 20.62 8.82 -31.01
CA PRO A 151 20.71 9.63 -29.79
C PRO A 151 19.89 10.91 -29.93
N PHE A 152 19.50 11.48 -28.80
CA PHE A 152 18.70 12.71 -28.70
C PHE A 152 17.34 12.62 -29.39
N THR A 153 16.75 11.44 -29.45
CA THR A 153 15.35 11.24 -29.88
C THR A 153 14.49 10.84 -28.72
N VAL A 154 13.19 11.20 -28.78
CA VAL A 154 12.21 10.91 -27.73
C VAL A 154 10.88 10.47 -28.32
N MET A 155 10.23 9.50 -27.74
CA MET A 155 8.82 9.20 -27.97
C MET A 155 7.99 9.73 -26.79
N LEU A 156 6.81 10.28 -27.11
CA LEU A 156 5.91 10.88 -26.12
C LEU A 156 4.66 10.02 -25.92
N SER A 157 4.13 10.00 -24.70
CA SER A 157 2.76 9.50 -24.50
C SER A 157 1.75 10.42 -25.18
N GLU A 158 0.56 9.90 -25.54
CA GLU A 158 -0.52 10.72 -26.16
C GLU A 158 -0.84 11.94 -25.28
N LYS A 159 -0.96 11.73 -23.98
CA LYS A 159 -1.20 12.79 -22.98
C LYS A 159 -0.10 13.85 -23.01
N THR A 160 1.14 13.45 -23.10
CA THR A 160 2.31 14.35 -23.12
C THR A 160 2.39 15.11 -24.44
N ALA A 161 2.14 14.47 -25.58
CA ALA A 161 2.04 15.13 -26.86
C ALA A 161 0.95 16.23 -26.87
N GLN A 162 -0.22 15.93 -26.29
CA GLN A 162 -1.29 16.91 -26.11
C GLN A 162 -0.91 18.05 -25.15
N LYS A 163 -0.21 17.74 -24.04
CA LYS A 163 0.27 18.72 -23.06
C LYS A 163 1.18 19.78 -23.70
N TYR A 164 2.16 19.34 -24.49
CA TYR A 164 3.18 20.23 -25.04
C TYR A 164 2.77 20.87 -26.37
N PHE A 165 2.14 20.11 -27.26
CA PHE A 165 1.90 20.54 -28.65
C PHE A 165 0.42 20.68 -28.98
N SER A 166 -0.50 20.34 -28.09
CA SER A 166 -1.96 20.30 -28.33
C SER A 166 -2.35 19.46 -29.56
N SER A 167 -1.54 18.44 -29.89
CA SER A 167 -1.69 17.54 -31.05
C SER A 167 -0.94 16.25 -30.78
N THR A 168 -1.34 15.17 -31.43
CA THR A 168 -0.59 13.91 -31.52
C THR A 168 0.25 13.80 -32.81
N ASP A 169 0.08 14.70 -33.76
CA ASP A 169 0.92 14.81 -34.93
C ASP A 169 2.12 15.73 -34.64
N VAL A 170 3.14 15.14 -34.03
CA VAL A 170 4.28 15.90 -33.48
C VAL A 170 5.65 15.37 -33.90
N VAL A 171 5.69 14.35 -34.77
CA VAL A 171 6.94 13.75 -35.24
C VAL A 171 7.81 14.81 -35.92
N GLY A 172 9.11 14.87 -35.57
CA GLY A 172 10.07 15.85 -36.07
C GLY A 172 10.07 17.19 -35.35
N LYS A 173 9.14 17.45 -34.40
CA LYS A 173 9.21 18.62 -33.51
C LYS A 173 10.31 18.42 -32.49
N ARG A 174 10.71 19.51 -31.81
CA ARG A 174 11.78 19.50 -30.81
C ARG A 174 11.27 19.90 -29.44
N LEU A 175 11.82 19.23 -28.45
CA LEU A 175 11.70 19.57 -27.04
C LEU A 175 13.10 19.90 -26.51
N LYS A 176 13.20 20.88 -25.66
CA LYS A 176 14.43 21.22 -24.96
C LYS A 176 14.39 20.60 -23.57
N ALA A 177 15.32 19.71 -23.29
CA ALA A 177 15.57 19.22 -21.96
C ALA A 177 16.49 20.19 -21.23
N ILE A 178 16.06 20.68 -20.06
CA ILE A 178 16.76 21.70 -19.29
C ILE A 178 17.26 21.05 -18.01
N ALA A 179 18.56 21.10 -17.83
CA ALA A 179 19.34 20.71 -16.66
C ALA A 179 18.70 19.70 -15.70
N ALA A 180 19.11 18.45 -15.78
CA ALA A 180 18.80 17.53 -14.73
C ALA A 180 19.82 16.42 -14.52
N LEU A 181 20.64 16.13 -15.50
CA LEU A 181 21.72 15.19 -15.31
C LEU A 181 22.99 15.96 -14.91
N LYS A 182 23.30 15.97 -13.61
CA LYS A 182 24.62 16.41 -13.12
C LYS A 182 25.80 15.58 -13.70
N MET A 183 25.51 14.61 -14.54
CA MET A 183 26.49 13.83 -15.28
C MET A 183 26.92 14.51 -16.58
N ALA A 184 26.16 15.53 -17.05
CA ALA A 184 26.43 16.18 -18.32
C ALA A 184 27.26 17.45 -18.12
N ALA A 185 28.26 17.64 -18.97
CA ALA A 185 28.99 18.89 -19.09
C ALA A 185 28.16 20.03 -19.70
N THR A 186 26.99 19.70 -20.28
CA THR A 186 26.01 20.63 -20.86
C THR A 186 24.66 20.48 -20.18
N ASP A 187 24.14 21.59 -19.66
CA ASP A 187 22.90 21.61 -18.90
C ASP A 187 21.62 21.55 -19.76
N ASN A 188 21.74 21.70 -21.08
CA ASN A 188 20.60 21.78 -21.99
C ASN A 188 20.89 21.03 -23.30
N TYR A 189 19.96 20.19 -23.74
CA TYR A 189 20.01 19.54 -25.05
C TYR A 189 18.65 19.40 -25.69
N ASP A 190 18.63 19.37 -27.02
CA ASP A 190 17.43 19.24 -27.82
C ASP A 190 17.10 17.78 -28.07
N LEU A 191 15.84 17.42 -27.84
CA LEU A 191 15.27 16.11 -28.14
C LEU A 191 14.35 16.22 -29.37
N GLU A 192 14.61 15.44 -30.42
CA GLU A 192 13.72 15.31 -31.57
C GLU A 192 12.59 14.32 -31.24
N VAL A 193 11.34 14.75 -31.40
CA VAL A 193 10.19 13.84 -31.23
C VAL A 193 10.16 12.85 -32.36
N ALA A 194 10.42 11.58 -32.06
CA ALA A 194 10.50 10.48 -32.99
C ALA A 194 9.18 9.73 -33.17
N GLY A 195 8.25 9.87 -32.22
CA GLY A 195 6.95 9.24 -32.28
C GLY A 195 6.08 9.49 -31.08
N VAL A 196 4.87 8.94 -31.15
CA VAL A 196 3.87 8.97 -30.07
C VAL A 196 3.38 7.56 -29.80
N TYR A 197 3.23 7.22 -28.53
CA TYR A 197 2.66 5.95 -28.06
C TYR A 197 1.43 6.20 -27.18
N LYS A 198 0.57 5.20 -27.03
CA LYS A 198 -0.60 5.28 -26.15
C LYS A 198 -0.17 5.26 -24.69
N ASP A 199 -0.89 6.04 -23.88
CA ASP A 199 -0.67 6.04 -22.44
C ASP A 199 -0.74 4.62 -21.87
N PHE A 200 0.11 4.33 -20.91
CA PHE A 200 0.12 3.04 -20.21
C PHE A 200 -1.18 2.87 -19.42
N PRO A 201 -1.72 1.64 -19.35
CA PRO A 201 -2.85 1.36 -18.47
C PRO A 201 -2.49 1.66 -17.01
N ALA A 202 -3.49 2.07 -16.21
CA ALA A 202 -3.30 2.34 -14.78
C ALA A 202 -2.79 1.10 -13.99
N GLN A 203 -2.92 -0.10 -14.55
CA GLN A 203 -2.41 -1.36 -13.99
C GLN A 203 -1.05 -1.72 -14.62
N SER A 204 -0.10 -0.80 -14.52
CA SER A 204 1.30 -1.01 -14.90
C SER A 204 2.21 -0.70 -13.70
N HIS A 205 3.37 -1.36 -13.60
CA HIS A 205 4.36 -1.07 -12.56
C HIS A 205 5.18 0.20 -12.87
N TRP A 206 5.00 0.81 -14.03
CA TRP A 206 5.60 2.06 -14.43
C TRP A 206 4.76 2.81 -15.46
N HIS A 207 4.82 4.15 -15.46
CA HIS A 207 4.01 5.01 -16.33
C HIS A 207 4.87 6.09 -16.98
N PRO A 208 5.68 5.75 -18.00
CA PRO A 208 6.52 6.72 -18.68
C PRO A 208 5.67 7.74 -19.44
N ASP A 209 6.03 9.03 -19.33
CA ASP A 209 5.51 10.13 -20.13
C ASP A 209 6.43 10.42 -21.33
N PHE A 210 7.74 10.15 -21.15
CA PHE A 210 8.79 10.29 -22.17
C PHE A 210 9.64 9.03 -22.21
N LEU A 211 9.87 8.50 -23.41
CA LEU A 211 10.83 7.44 -23.68
C LEU A 211 11.95 8.03 -24.55
N VAL A 212 13.07 8.37 -23.92
CA VAL A 212 14.25 8.93 -24.56
C VAL A 212 15.18 7.81 -25.02
N ALA A 213 15.83 7.97 -26.17
CA ALA A 213 16.76 6.98 -26.67
C ALA A 213 17.93 6.75 -25.71
N PHE A 214 18.14 5.51 -25.29
CA PHE A 214 19.26 5.11 -24.41
C PHE A 214 20.63 5.44 -25.00
N SER A 215 20.76 5.43 -26.33
CA SER A 215 21.96 5.79 -27.06
C SER A 215 22.45 7.21 -26.76
N THR A 216 21.58 8.09 -26.23
CA THR A 216 21.96 9.44 -25.75
C THR A 216 22.98 9.36 -24.62
N LEU A 217 22.96 8.29 -23.80
CA LEU A 217 23.93 8.08 -22.72
C LEU A 217 25.36 7.76 -23.22
N ASN A 218 25.53 7.37 -24.49
CA ASN A 218 26.86 7.15 -25.05
C ASN A 218 27.66 8.44 -25.28
N ASP A 219 26.96 9.59 -25.28
CA ASP A 219 27.63 10.89 -25.38
C ASP A 219 28.43 11.16 -24.10
N SER A 220 29.70 11.50 -24.27
CA SER A 220 30.62 11.78 -23.15
C SER A 220 30.25 13.04 -22.36
N THR A 221 29.42 13.91 -22.95
CA THR A 221 28.91 15.09 -22.27
C THR A 221 27.72 14.74 -21.36
N ILE A 222 27.06 13.59 -21.56
CA ILE A 222 25.94 13.10 -20.75
C ILE A 222 26.45 12.10 -19.70
N LEU A 223 26.91 10.92 -20.13
CA LEU A 223 27.40 9.87 -19.23
C LEU A 223 28.71 9.25 -19.75
N GLY A 224 28.76 8.90 -21.04
CA GLY A 224 29.87 8.24 -21.68
C GLY A 224 29.82 6.71 -21.62
N ARG A 225 30.46 6.07 -22.59
CA ARG A 225 30.45 4.60 -22.71
C ARG A 225 31.11 3.89 -21.55
N ASP A 226 32.21 4.44 -21.02
CA ASP A 226 32.96 3.84 -19.92
C ASP A 226 32.09 3.62 -18.68
N GLN A 227 31.17 4.55 -18.39
CA GLN A 227 30.22 4.40 -17.28
C GLN A 227 29.16 3.33 -17.57
N LEU A 228 28.76 3.17 -18.85
CA LEU A 228 27.82 2.12 -19.27
C LEU A 228 28.42 0.70 -19.24
N GLU A 229 29.73 0.58 -19.17
CA GLU A 229 30.48 -0.67 -18.99
C GLU A 229 30.80 -0.96 -17.51
N SER A 230 30.37 -0.10 -16.59
CA SER A 230 30.59 -0.26 -15.16
C SER A 230 29.64 -1.31 -14.53
N TYR A 231 30.18 -2.03 -13.53
CA TYR A 231 29.40 -2.93 -12.65
C TYR A 231 29.09 -2.33 -11.28
N GLY A 232 29.38 -1.03 -11.09
CA GLY A 232 29.26 -0.35 -9.80
C GLY A 232 27.99 0.44 -9.61
N ASP A 233 27.42 1.02 -10.65
CA ASP A 233 26.25 1.90 -10.57
C ASP A 233 24.94 1.12 -10.72
N ASN A 234 24.11 1.08 -9.68
CA ASN A 234 22.84 0.33 -9.66
C ASN A 234 21.64 1.25 -9.96
N ALA A 235 21.65 1.92 -11.08
CA ALA A 235 20.59 2.85 -11.45
C ALA A 235 19.71 2.36 -12.62
N PHE A 236 20.00 1.17 -13.18
CA PHE A 236 19.38 0.70 -14.42
C PHE A 236 18.45 -0.48 -14.16
N ASP A 237 17.15 -0.26 -14.31
CA ASP A 237 16.20 -1.37 -14.35
C ASP A 237 16.45 -2.18 -15.62
N THR A 238 16.71 -3.46 -15.45
CA THR A 238 17.06 -4.36 -16.57
C THR A 238 16.00 -5.43 -16.73
N TYR A 239 15.31 -5.41 -17.87
CA TYR A 239 14.30 -6.40 -18.22
C TYR A 239 14.80 -7.35 -19.28
N ILE A 240 14.44 -8.63 -19.12
CA ILE A 240 14.78 -9.70 -20.06
C ILE A 240 13.52 -10.45 -20.49
N LEU A 241 13.47 -10.79 -21.76
CA LEU A 241 12.49 -11.70 -22.34
C LEU A 241 13.16 -13.04 -22.57
N LEU A 242 12.64 -14.09 -21.99
CA LEU A 242 13.16 -15.44 -22.18
C LEU A 242 12.57 -16.08 -23.44
N GLU A 243 13.33 -16.96 -24.09
CA GLU A 243 12.86 -17.81 -25.17
C GLU A 243 11.70 -18.70 -24.70
N PRO A 244 10.74 -19.04 -25.61
CA PRO A 244 9.64 -19.91 -25.26
C PRO A 244 10.10 -21.26 -24.70
N GLY A 245 9.67 -21.57 -23.46
CA GLY A 245 10.03 -22.80 -22.76
C GLY A 245 11.37 -22.73 -22.00
N ALA A 246 12.04 -21.59 -21.98
CA ALA A 246 13.21 -21.39 -21.12
C ALA A 246 12.80 -21.39 -19.64
N ASP A 247 13.67 -21.96 -18.80
CA ASP A 247 13.45 -22.10 -17.36
C ASP A 247 14.18 -20.98 -16.61
N PRO A 248 13.47 -20.03 -15.97
CA PRO A 248 14.08 -18.93 -15.22
C PRO A 248 14.92 -19.41 -14.03
N GLN A 249 14.57 -20.55 -13.42
CA GLN A 249 15.32 -21.09 -12.29
C GLN A 249 16.71 -21.58 -12.71
N LYS A 250 16.86 -22.12 -13.93
CA LYS A 250 18.17 -22.48 -14.47
C LYS A 250 19.04 -21.27 -14.75
N LEU A 251 18.41 -20.17 -15.20
CA LEU A 251 19.12 -18.91 -15.38
C LEU A 251 19.61 -18.37 -14.03
N GLU A 252 18.76 -18.33 -13.02
CA GLU A 252 19.10 -17.87 -11.69
C GLU A 252 20.19 -18.72 -11.03
N ALA A 253 20.14 -20.03 -11.17
CA ALA A 253 21.17 -20.95 -10.66
C ALA A 253 22.55 -20.73 -11.30
N ALA A 254 22.63 -20.14 -12.49
CA ALA A 254 23.88 -19.80 -13.16
C ALA A 254 24.46 -18.42 -12.77
N MET A 255 23.68 -17.57 -12.09
CA MET A 255 24.09 -16.20 -11.72
C MET A 255 25.37 -16.14 -10.86
N PRO A 256 25.61 -17.01 -9.87
CA PRO A 256 26.85 -16.93 -9.09
C PRO A 256 28.10 -17.05 -9.94
N ALA A 257 28.15 -18.00 -10.87
CA ALA A 257 29.29 -18.18 -11.78
C ALA A 257 29.45 -17.00 -12.76
N PHE A 258 28.32 -16.44 -13.22
CA PHE A 258 28.29 -15.26 -14.06
C PHE A 258 28.85 -14.03 -13.32
N ILE A 259 28.43 -13.80 -12.07
CA ILE A 259 28.92 -12.71 -11.21
C ILE A 259 30.43 -12.86 -10.99
N ASP A 260 30.94 -14.05 -10.65
CA ASP A 260 32.35 -14.28 -10.41
C ASP A 260 33.18 -14.05 -11.66
N LYS A 261 32.67 -14.43 -12.84
CA LYS A 261 33.31 -14.20 -14.13
C LYS A 261 33.40 -12.72 -14.48
N HIS A 262 32.30 -11.99 -14.41
CA HIS A 262 32.22 -10.62 -14.93
C HIS A 262 32.55 -9.56 -13.86
N LEU A 263 31.80 -9.50 -12.77
CA LEU A 263 32.04 -8.56 -11.68
C LEU A 263 33.39 -8.85 -11.01
N GLY A 264 33.73 -10.12 -10.79
CA GLY A 264 35.02 -10.50 -10.20
C GLY A 264 36.22 -10.02 -11.02
N ASN A 265 36.17 -10.18 -12.34
CA ASN A 265 37.24 -9.70 -13.24
C ASN A 265 37.29 -8.17 -13.27
N TYR A 266 36.12 -7.51 -13.35
CA TYR A 266 36.03 -6.05 -13.35
C TYR A 266 36.58 -5.44 -12.05
N ALA A 267 36.19 -5.97 -10.90
CA ALA A 267 36.63 -5.50 -9.60
C ALA A 267 38.17 -5.65 -9.41
N ARG A 268 38.76 -6.75 -9.90
CA ARG A 268 40.22 -6.93 -9.90
C ARG A 268 40.90 -5.89 -10.78
N ALA A 269 40.34 -5.59 -11.93
CA ALA A 269 40.91 -4.64 -12.88
C ALA A 269 40.77 -3.16 -12.46
N HIS A 270 39.65 -2.79 -11.85
CA HIS A 270 39.28 -1.38 -11.63
C HIS A 270 39.23 -0.99 -10.15
N TRP A 271 38.90 -1.93 -9.25
CA TRP A 271 38.72 -1.64 -7.83
C TRP A 271 39.81 -2.21 -6.92
N GLY A 272 40.82 -2.83 -7.50
CA GLY A 272 41.96 -3.42 -6.73
C GLY A 272 41.54 -4.58 -5.84
N ALA A 273 40.45 -5.30 -6.19
CA ALA A 273 40.00 -6.45 -5.43
C ALA A 273 41.10 -7.54 -5.39
N LEU A 274 41.21 -8.23 -4.24
CA LEU A 274 42.13 -9.31 -4.04
C LEU A 274 41.86 -10.47 -5.01
N GLN A 275 42.89 -11.26 -5.35
CA GLN A 275 42.74 -12.37 -6.30
C GLN A 275 41.84 -13.50 -5.80
N ASP A 276 41.73 -13.66 -4.50
CA ASP A 276 40.87 -14.63 -3.81
C ASP A 276 39.46 -14.10 -3.47
N TRP A 277 39.17 -12.84 -3.80
CA TRP A 277 37.83 -12.29 -3.60
C TRP A 277 36.85 -12.94 -4.56
N VAL A 278 35.78 -13.50 -4.01
CA VAL A 278 34.70 -14.17 -4.71
C VAL A 278 33.47 -13.24 -4.70
N ALA A 279 33.14 -12.67 -5.86
CA ALA A 279 32.12 -11.66 -5.99
C ALA A 279 30.70 -12.16 -5.62
N SER A 280 30.42 -13.44 -5.94
CA SER A 280 29.11 -14.06 -5.64
C SER A 280 28.83 -14.30 -4.15
N LYS A 281 29.84 -14.18 -3.28
CA LYS A 281 29.62 -14.23 -1.82
C LYS A 281 28.98 -12.98 -1.26
N THR A 282 29.23 -11.83 -1.89
CA THR A 282 28.73 -10.53 -1.45
C THR A 282 27.71 -9.91 -2.39
N ASN A 283 27.47 -10.55 -3.54
CA ASN A 283 26.52 -10.08 -4.55
C ASN A 283 25.70 -11.25 -5.08
N ARG A 284 24.42 -11.05 -5.23
CA ARG A 284 23.49 -11.98 -5.89
C ARG A 284 22.68 -11.24 -6.93
N LEU A 285 22.37 -11.90 -8.04
CA LEU A 285 21.37 -11.45 -9.00
C LEU A 285 20.19 -12.40 -8.97
N HIS A 286 18.98 -11.86 -8.97
CA HIS A 286 17.74 -12.61 -8.98
C HIS A 286 16.96 -12.32 -10.26
N VAL A 287 16.16 -13.30 -10.69
CA VAL A 287 15.30 -13.22 -11.88
C VAL A 287 13.85 -13.13 -11.39
N GLN A 288 13.30 -11.93 -11.31
CA GLN A 288 11.97 -11.63 -10.80
C GLN A 288 10.95 -11.51 -11.93
N SER A 289 9.84 -12.25 -11.86
CA SER A 289 8.75 -12.12 -12.82
C SER A 289 8.15 -10.70 -12.78
N VAL A 290 7.96 -10.07 -13.94
CA VAL A 290 7.34 -8.75 -14.03
C VAL A 290 5.90 -8.77 -13.49
N ALA A 291 5.18 -9.89 -13.66
CA ALA A 291 3.82 -10.06 -13.12
C ALA A 291 3.76 -10.04 -11.58
N ASP A 292 4.89 -10.23 -10.91
CA ASP A 292 4.98 -10.28 -9.45
C ASP A 292 5.53 -8.97 -8.85
N ILE A 293 5.98 -8.00 -9.66
CA ILE A 293 6.55 -6.74 -9.16
C ILE A 293 5.56 -6.03 -8.24
N HIS A 294 4.37 -5.75 -8.74
CA HIS A 294 3.40 -4.92 -8.01
C HIS A 294 3.03 -5.45 -6.61
N LEU A 295 2.85 -6.77 -6.43
CA LEU A 295 2.37 -7.32 -5.16
C LEU A 295 3.44 -7.94 -4.28
N HIS A 296 4.58 -8.31 -4.86
CA HIS A 296 5.59 -9.08 -4.14
C HIS A 296 6.96 -8.41 -4.06
N SER A 297 7.17 -7.30 -4.78
CA SER A 297 8.43 -6.58 -4.73
C SER A 297 8.38 -5.42 -3.74
N HIS A 298 9.37 -5.38 -2.85
CA HIS A 298 9.60 -4.30 -1.87
C HIS A 298 11.08 -3.98 -1.82
N LEU A 299 11.69 -3.91 -3.00
CA LEU A 299 13.11 -3.64 -3.16
C LEU A 299 13.38 -2.13 -3.08
N ASP A 300 14.62 -1.80 -2.83
CA ASP A 300 15.09 -0.43 -2.91
C ASP A 300 15.06 0.07 -4.37
N ASP A 301 14.78 1.36 -4.55
CA ASP A 301 14.72 2.05 -5.86
C ASP A 301 13.67 1.48 -6.84
N GLU A 302 12.53 1.00 -6.33
CA GLU A 302 11.39 0.68 -7.19
C GLU A 302 10.94 1.91 -7.98
N ILE A 303 10.59 1.72 -9.25
CA ILE A 303 10.16 2.82 -10.14
C ILE A 303 8.93 3.54 -9.58
N GLU A 304 7.95 2.78 -9.10
CA GLU A 304 6.73 3.30 -8.48
C GLU A 304 6.44 2.55 -7.18
N VAL A 305 5.57 3.11 -6.36
CA VAL A 305 5.16 2.49 -5.10
C VAL A 305 4.35 1.23 -5.37
N ASN A 306 4.82 0.10 -4.88
CA ASN A 306 4.20 -1.20 -5.04
C ASN A 306 3.10 -1.47 -4.01
N GLY A 307 2.11 -2.28 -4.42
CA GLY A 307 1.11 -2.85 -3.52
C GLY A 307 1.72 -3.93 -2.61
N ASN A 308 0.87 -4.56 -1.81
CA ASN A 308 1.31 -5.64 -0.90
C ASN A 308 0.32 -6.80 -0.93
N ILE A 309 0.82 -8.01 -1.19
CA ILE A 309 0.00 -9.23 -1.25
C ILE A 309 -0.71 -9.53 0.08
N ASN A 310 -0.11 -9.16 1.22
CA ASN A 310 -0.73 -9.34 2.52
C ASN A 310 -2.03 -8.52 2.64
N ASN A 311 -2.08 -7.34 2.02
CA ASN A 311 -3.27 -6.50 1.97
C ASN A 311 -4.40 -7.18 1.18
N VAL A 312 -4.05 -7.82 0.06
CA VAL A 312 -4.97 -8.63 -0.76
C VAL A 312 -5.52 -9.80 0.05
N TYR A 313 -4.66 -10.50 0.82
CA TYR A 313 -5.12 -11.59 1.70
C TYR A 313 -6.04 -11.08 2.81
N MET A 314 -5.66 -9.99 3.49
CA MET A 314 -6.51 -9.41 4.55
C MET A 314 -7.88 -8.98 4.02
N MET A 315 -7.93 -8.27 2.89
CA MET A 315 -9.18 -7.88 2.25
C MET A 315 -10.02 -9.10 1.85
N SER A 316 -9.40 -10.16 1.33
CA SER A 316 -10.08 -11.41 0.98
C SER A 316 -10.75 -12.05 2.20
N VAL A 317 -10.04 -12.10 3.34
CA VAL A 317 -10.56 -12.64 4.60
C VAL A 317 -11.73 -11.78 5.13
N ILE A 318 -11.61 -10.45 5.07
CA ILE A 318 -12.70 -9.54 5.46
C ILE A 318 -13.93 -9.76 4.59
N GLY A 319 -13.77 -9.83 3.27
CA GLY A 319 -14.87 -10.11 2.34
C GLY A 319 -15.56 -11.43 2.64
N LEU A 320 -14.79 -12.47 2.88
CA LEU A 320 -15.31 -13.78 3.30
C LEU A 320 -16.10 -13.68 4.61
N PHE A 321 -15.56 -12.99 5.61
CA PHE A 321 -16.22 -12.83 6.91
C PHE A 321 -17.55 -12.07 6.80
N ILE A 322 -17.61 -11.02 5.99
CA ILE A 322 -18.85 -10.26 5.77
C ILE A 322 -19.94 -11.16 5.16
N VAL A 323 -19.58 -11.98 4.17
CA VAL A 323 -20.52 -12.94 3.55
C VAL A 323 -20.95 -14.02 4.56
N LEU A 324 -20.03 -14.55 5.35
CA LEU A 324 -20.35 -15.53 6.39
C LEU A 324 -21.29 -14.96 7.45
N ILE A 325 -21.05 -13.74 7.92
CA ILE A 325 -21.94 -13.06 8.88
C ILE A 325 -23.36 -12.92 8.31
N ALA A 326 -23.49 -12.52 7.03
CA ALA A 326 -24.78 -12.42 6.38
C ALA A 326 -25.48 -13.78 6.21
N CYS A 327 -24.73 -14.82 5.85
CA CYS A 327 -25.24 -16.19 5.81
C CYS A 327 -25.71 -16.65 7.19
N PHE A 328 -24.94 -16.41 8.25
CA PHE A 328 -25.32 -16.76 9.62
C PHE A 328 -26.58 -16.02 10.06
N ASN A 329 -26.72 -14.74 9.72
CA ASN A 329 -27.93 -13.98 9.96
C ASN A 329 -29.14 -14.59 9.27
N PHE A 330 -29.00 -14.92 7.99
CA PHE A 330 -30.08 -15.59 7.23
C PHE A 330 -30.47 -16.94 7.85
N ILE A 331 -29.46 -17.77 8.20
CA ILE A 331 -29.67 -19.06 8.87
C ILE A 331 -30.42 -18.89 10.19
N ASN A 332 -29.97 -17.93 11.04
CA ASN A 332 -30.58 -17.68 12.34
C ASN A 332 -32.04 -17.24 12.23
N LEU A 333 -32.33 -16.30 11.32
CA LEU A 333 -33.69 -15.79 11.11
C LEU A 333 -34.63 -16.83 10.45
N SER A 334 -34.11 -17.58 9.47
CA SER A 334 -34.87 -18.60 8.77
C SER A 334 -35.17 -19.80 9.69
N THR A 335 -34.20 -20.19 10.52
CA THR A 335 -34.38 -21.29 11.50
C THR A 335 -35.35 -20.92 12.61
N ALA A 336 -35.28 -19.65 13.10
CA ALA A 336 -36.22 -19.16 14.08
C ALA A 336 -37.70 -19.27 13.60
N ARG A 337 -37.92 -19.03 12.30
CA ARG A 337 -39.25 -19.15 11.67
C ARG A 337 -39.70 -20.59 11.37
N ALA A 338 -38.74 -21.50 11.29
CA ALA A 338 -39.03 -22.89 10.98
C ALA A 338 -40.12 -23.49 11.92
N THR A 339 -40.12 -23.08 13.20
CA THR A 339 -41.15 -23.45 14.20
C THR A 339 -42.59 -23.05 13.83
N LYS A 340 -42.76 -21.83 13.30
CA LYS A 340 -44.09 -21.38 12.84
C LYS A 340 -44.57 -22.10 11.57
N ARG A 341 -43.65 -22.57 10.72
CA ARG A 341 -43.97 -23.35 9.50
C ARG A 341 -44.09 -24.84 9.75
N ALA A 342 -43.75 -25.32 10.96
CA ALA A 342 -43.75 -26.76 11.29
C ALA A 342 -45.14 -27.42 11.04
N LYS A 343 -46.26 -26.76 11.45
CA LYS A 343 -47.62 -27.25 11.21
C LYS A 343 -47.93 -27.39 9.71
N GLU A 344 -47.56 -26.39 8.89
CA GLU A 344 -47.71 -26.43 7.43
C GLU A 344 -46.95 -27.59 6.79
N VAL A 345 -45.71 -27.76 7.19
CA VAL A 345 -44.84 -28.86 6.70
C VAL A 345 -45.36 -30.20 7.15
N GLY A 346 -45.83 -30.30 8.41
CA GLY A 346 -46.45 -31.52 8.93
C GLY A 346 -47.66 -31.95 8.10
N MET A 347 -48.58 -31.00 7.82
CA MET A 347 -49.76 -31.28 6.94
C MET A 347 -49.34 -31.70 5.53
N ARG A 348 -48.33 -31.02 4.91
CA ARG A 348 -47.84 -31.39 3.58
C ARG A 348 -47.24 -32.82 3.54
N LYS A 349 -46.52 -33.22 4.58
CA LYS A 349 -45.97 -34.58 4.69
C LYS A 349 -47.06 -35.64 4.86
N VAL A 350 -48.09 -35.32 5.63
CA VAL A 350 -49.27 -36.20 5.74
C VAL A 350 -49.99 -36.33 4.39
N ALA A 351 -50.02 -35.22 3.59
CA ALA A 351 -50.52 -35.23 2.22
C ALA A 351 -49.56 -35.87 1.18
N GLY A 352 -48.45 -36.51 1.61
CA GLY A 352 -47.57 -37.28 0.72
C GLY A 352 -46.36 -36.53 0.17
N ALA A 353 -46.05 -35.31 0.65
CA ALA A 353 -44.88 -34.55 0.16
C ALA A 353 -43.55 -35.23 0.56
N LEU A 354 -42.66 -35.44 -0.40
CA LEU A 354 -41.33 -36.01 -0.20
C LEU A 354 -40.39 -35.03 0.50
N LYS A 355 -39.45 -35.53 1.29
CA LYS A 355 -38.43 -34.74 1.97
C LYS A 355 -37.58 -33.93 1.00
N SER A 356 -37.20 -34.49 -0.15
CA SER A 356 -36.46 -33.83 -1.22
C SER A 356 -37.22 -32.65 -1.82
N GLN A 357 -38.52 -32.77 -2.03
CA GLN A 357 -39.37 -31.68 -2.55
C GLN A 357 -39.41 -30.49 -1.59
N LEU A 358 -39.49 -30.72 -0.28
CA LEU A 358 -39.44 -29.68 0.73
C LEU A 358 -38.07 -28.99 0.76
N ILE A 359 -36.97 -29.76 0.74
CA ILE A 359 -35.61 -29.20 0.68
C ILE A 359 -35.45 -28.34 -0.57
N SER A 360 -35.82 -28.86 -1.75
CA SER A 360 -35.72 -28.11 -3.01
C SER A 360 -36.54 -26.81 -3.00
N GLN A 361 -37.73 -26.84 -2.40
CA GLN A 361 -38.58 -25.66 -2.26
C GLN A 361 -37.94 -24.57 -1.40
N TYR A 362 -37.40 -24.94 -0.22
CA TYR A 362 -36.75 -23.97 0.68
C TYR A 362 -35.42 -23.43 0.14
N LEU A 363 -34.64 -24.28 -0.52
CA LEU A 363 -33.42 -23.84 -1.24
C LEU A 363 -33.75 -22.86 -2.36
N SER A 364 -34.81 -23.15 -3.16
CA SER A 364 -35.25 -22.24 -4.21
C SER A 364 -35.72 -20.90 -3.65
N GLU A 365 -36.40 -20.88 -2.48
CA GLU A 365 -36.79 -19.64 -1.78
C GLU A 365 -35.56 -18.83 -1.39
N SER A 366 -34.51 -19.47 -0.82
CA SER A 366 -33.28 -18.82 -0.41
C SER A 366 -32.46 -18.28 -1.57
N VAL A 367 -32.36 -19.06 -2.68
CA VAL A 367 -31.65 -18.60 -3.89
C VAL A 367 -32.38 -17.42 -4.53
N LEU A 368 -33.70 -17.40 -4.55
CA LEU A 368 -34.46 -16.24 -5.05
C LEU A 368 -34.25 -14.99 -4.21
N ILE A 369 -34.19 -15.12 -2.88
CA ILE A 369 -33.86 -14.00 -1.99
C ILE A 369 -32.44 -13.50 -2.29
N ALA A 370 -31.47 -14.38 -2.47
CA ALA A 370 -30.10 -14.03 -2.82
C ALA A 370 -29.99 -13.35 -4.19
N LEU A 371 -30.79 -13.76 -5.19
CA LEU A 371 -30.83 -13.09 -6.48
C LEU A 371 -31.45 -11.69 -6.41
N PHE A 372 -32.49 -11.49 -5.61
CA PHE A 372 -32.99 -10.14 -5.34
C PHE A 372 -31.96 -9.28 -4.60
N ALA A 373 -31.25 -9.87 -3.65
CA ALA A 373 -30.17 -9.21 -2.95
C ALA A 373 -29.03 -8.82 -3.90
N LEU A 374 -28.71 -9.67 -4.89
CA LEU A 374 -27.69 -9.38 -5.91
C LEU A 374 -28.07 -8.15 -6.75
N VAL A 375 -29.32 -8.03 -7.19
CA VAL A 375 -29.78 -6.84 -7.96
C VAL A 375 -29.56 -5.57 -7.15
N LEU A 376 -29.92 -5.60 -5.88
CA LEU A 376 -29.69 -4.46 -4.98
C LEU A 376 -28.20 -4.24 -4.70
N ALA A 377 -27.41 -5.31 -4.55
CA ALA A 377 -25.98 -5.24 -4.36
C ALA A 377 -25.26 -4.58 -5.55
N VAL A 378 -25.60 -4.98 -6.78
CA VAL A 378 -25.06 -4.36 -8.02
C VAL A 378 -25.40 -2.87 -8.07
N SER A 379 -26.63 -2.49 -7.72
CA SER A 379 -27.01 -1.07 -7.64
C SER A 379 -26.19 -0.30 -6.60
N LEU A 380 -25.95 -0.89 -5.42
CA LEU A 380 -25.12 -0.28 -4.37
C LEU A 380 -23.65 -0.16 -4.81
N VAL A 381 -23.10 -1.18 -5.46
CA VAL A 381 -21.72 -1.16 -6.00
C VAL A 381 -21.60 -0.07 -7.05
N THR A 382 -22.53 0.01 -8.01
CA THR A 382 -22.51 1.05 -9.06
C THR A 382 -22.54 2.46 -8.46
N ALA A 383 -23.31 2.67 -7.40
CA ALA A 383 -23.36 3.95 -6.70
C ALA A 383 -22.08 4.26 -5.89
N ALA A 384 -21.41 3.23 -5.35
CA ALA A 384 -20.21 3.39 -4.53
C ALA A 384 -18.91 3.48 -5.36
N LEU A 385 -18.87 2.93 -6.58
CA LEU A 385 -17.67 2.88 -7.42
C LEU A 385 -17.03 4.25 -7.71
N PRO A 386 -17.77 5.33 -8.03
CA PRO A 386 -17.14 6.65 -8.27
C PRO A 386 -16.38 7.16 -7.03
N TRP A 387 -16.99 6.99 -5.85
CA TRP A 387 -16.33 7.33 -4.58
C TRP A 387 -15.09 6.46 -4.34
N MET A 388 -15.21 5.14 -4.53
CA MET A 388 -14.09 4.21 -4.35
C MET A 388 -12.93 4.54 -5.30
N ASN A 389 -13.21 4.82 -6.56
CA ASN A 389 -12.20 5.19 -7.56
C ASN A 389 -11.48 6.49 -7.18
N SER A 390 -12.23 7.52 -6.78
CA SER A 390 -11.62 8.78 -6.30
C SER A 390 -10.78 8.57 -5.04
N PHE A 391 -11.23 7.69 -4.14
CA PHE A 391 -10.54 7.40 -2.89
C PHE A 391 -9.25 6.60 -3.07
N THR A 392 -9.26 5.60 -3.95
CA THR A 392 -8.11 4.71 -4.21
C THR A 392 -7.21 5.19 -5.35
N ASN A 393 -7.57 6.29 -6.03
CA ASN A 393 -6.93 6.75 -7.27
C ASN A 393 -6.91 5.67 -8.38
N LYS A 394 -7.96 4.85 -8.44
CA LYS A 394 -8.10 3.76 -9.41
C LYS A 394 -9.23 4.03 -10.40
N SER A 395 -9.27 3.27 -11.49
CA SER A 395 -10.30 3.35 -12.53
C SER A 395 -11.08 2.04 -12.65
N ILE A 396 -11.50 1.49 -11.51
CA ILE A 396 -12.22 0.22 -11.43
C ILE A 396 -13.62 0.38 -12.04
N SER A 397 -14.01 -0.57 -12.90
CA SER A 397 -15.35 -0.63 -13.49
C SER A 397 -15.97 -2.02 -13.33
N LEU A 398 -17.31 -2.08 -13.26
CA LEU A 398 -18.03 -3.35 -13.16
C LEU A 398 -17.98 -4.19 -14.44
N GLY A 399 -17.69 -3.57 -15.59
CA GLY A 399 -17.63 -4.26 -16.87
C GLY A 399 -18.90 -5.05 -17.28
N VAL A 400 -20.05 -4.79 -16.62
CA VAL A 400 -21.29 -5.58 -16.77
C VAL A 400 -21.80 -5.58 -18.21
N THR A 401 -21.58 -4.51 -18.94
CA THR A 401 -22.01 -4.37 -20.34
C THR A 401 -21.04 -4.98 -21.34
N SER A 402 -19.75 -5.09 -21.00
CA SER A 402 -18.68 -5.57 -21.89
C SER A 402 -18.22 -7.00 -21.60
N HIS A 403 -18.47 -7.53 -20.39
CA HIS A 403 -17.93 -8.83 -19.96
C HIS A 403 -19.02 -9.73 -19.35
N TRP A 404 -19.78 -10.45 -20.17
CA TRP A 404 -20.78 -11.42 -19.74
C TRP A 404 -20.23 -12.46 -18.70
N PRO A 405 -18.95 -12.89 -18.71
CA PRO A 405 -18.45 -13.82 -17.70
C PRO A 405 -18.49 -13.27 -16.28
N VAL A 406 -18.26 -11.95 -16.09
CA VAL A 406 -18.33 -11.28 -14.80
C VAL A 406 -19.77 -11.35 -14.25
N PHE A 407 -20.75 -11.04 -15.10
CA PHE A 407 -22.17 -11.14 -14.71
C PHE A 407 -22.57 -12.59 -14.37
N ALA A 408 -22.15 -13.56 -15.17
CA ALA A 408 -22.38 -14.98 -14.87
C ALA A 408 -21.75 -15.38 -13.53
N GLY A 409 -20.51 -14.92 -13.26
CA GLY A 409 -19.84 -15.14 -11.99
C GLY A 409 -20.61 -14.56 -10.79
N MET A 410 -21.14 -13.34 -10.91
CA MET A 410 -22.00 -12.72 -9.88
C MET A 410 -23.28 -13.53 -9.60
N VAL A 411 -23.93 -14.04 -10.64
CA VAL A 411 -25.13 -14.89 -10.51
C VAL A 411 -24.78 -16.23 -9.83
N VAL A 412 -23.67 -16.86 -10.24
CA VAL A 412 -23.17 -18.10 -9.60
C VAL A 412 -22.84 -17.85 -8.14
N PHE A 413 -22.16 -16.76 -7.81
CA PHE A 413 -21.86 -16.36 -6.45
C PHE A 413 -23.14 -16.18 -5.62
N ALA A 414 -24.15 -15.48 -6.12
CA ALA A 414 -25.42 -15.30 -5.43
C ALA A 414 -26.14 -16.65 -5.22
N CYS A 415 -26.10 -17.56 -6.19
CA CYS A 415 -26.64 -18.89 -6.04
C CYS A 415 -25.91 -19.69 -4.95
N ILE A 416 -24.58 -19.65 -4.89
CA ILE A 416 -23.79 -20.30 -3.84
C ILE A 416 -24.16 -19.73 -2.47
N VAL A 417 -24.22 -18.41 -2.32
CA VAL A 417 -24.61 -17.74 -1.06
C VAL A 417 -26.03 -18.14 -0.66
N GLY A 418 -26.98 -18.17 -1.61
CA GLY A 418 -28.36 -18.59 -1.37
C GLY A 418 -28.47 -20.06 -0.92
N ILE A 419 -27.69 -20.96 -1.51
CA ILE A 419 -27.61 -22.37 -1.12
C ILE A 419 -26.97 -22.52 0.25
N LEU A 420 -25.84 -21.89 0.54
CA LEU A 420 -25.17 -21.96 1.83
C LEU A 420 -26.08 -21.44 2.97
N ALA A 421 -26.72 -20.29 2.75
CA ALA A 421 -27.60 -19.70 3.72
C ALA A 421 -28.91 -20.51 3.91
N GLY A 422 -29.42 -21.14 2.84
CA GLY A 422 -30.66 -21.89 2.85
C GLY A 422 -30.54 -23.35 3.25
N ALA A 423 -29.36 -23.96 3.12
CA ALA A 423 -29.16 -25.40 3.32
C ALA A 423 -29.56 -25.85 4.74
N TYR A 424 -28.99 -25.25 5.77
CA TYR A 424 -29.27 -25.63 7.14
C TYR A 424 -30.75 -25.50 7.54
N PRO A 425 -31.45 -24.35 7.29
CA PRO A 425 -32.88 -24.25 7.52
C PRO A 425 -33.71 -25.27 6.74
N ALA A 426 -33.36 -25.55 5.48
CA ALA A 426 -34.07 -26.51 4.64
C ALA A 426 -34.01 -27.93 5.20
N PHE A 427 -32.82 -28.39 5.64
CA PHE A 427 -32.65 -29.68 6.24
C PHE A 427 -33.40 -29.85 7.57
N ILE A 428 -33.40 -28.81 8.43
CA ILE A 428 -34.12 -28.82 9.71
C ILE A 428 -35.62 -28.94 9.47
N ILE A 429 -36.19 -28.11 8.60
CA ILE A 429 -37.62 -28.11 8.34
C ILE A 429 -38.05 -29.44 7.72
N ALA A 430 -37.26 -29.96 6.79
CA ALA A 430 -37.52 -31.27 6.18
C ALA A 430 -37.35 -32.47 7.15
N ALA A 431 -36.74 -32.29 8.31
CA ALA A 431 -36.56 -33.34 9.31
C ALA A 431 -37.74 -33.45 10.31
N PHE A 432 -38.70 -32.52 10.35
CA PHE A 432 -39.84 -32.58 11.29
C PHE A 432 -40.71 -33.82 11.10
N ARG A 433 -41.06 -34.46 12.21
CA ARG A 433 -41.97 -35.63 12.25
C ARG A 433 -43.42 -35.14 12.37
N PRO A 434 -44.33 -35.48 11.42
CA PRO A 434 -45.71 -35.01 11.41
C PRO A 434 -46.47 -35.25 12.69
N ALA A 435 -46.35 -36.47 13.28
CA ALA A 435 -47.05 -36.87 14.49
C ALA A 435 -46.70 -36.01 15.73
N ALA A 436 -45.44 -35.63 15.88
CA ALA A 436 -44.95 -34.86 17.00
C ALA A 436 -45.42 -33.38 16.89
N VAL A 437 -45.44 -32.85 15.66
CA VAL A 437 -45.83 -31.46 15.37
C VAL A 437 -47.33 -31.26 15.54
N LEU A 438 -48.15 -32.21 15.13
CA LEU A 438 -49.58 -32.16 15.23
C LEU A 438 -50.11 -32.35 16.67
N LYS A 439 -49.35 -33.09 17.51
CA LYS A 439 -49.66 -33.30 18.96
C LYS A 439 -49.23 -32.14 19.85
N GLY A 440 -48.67 -31.05 19.30
CA GLY A 440 -48.27 -29.88 20.10
C GLY A 440 -47.10 -30.12 21.05
N GLN A 441 -46.33 -31.22 20.87
CA GLN A 441 -45.14 -31.48 21.68
C GLN A 441 -44.00 -30.51 21.29
N GLU A 442 -43.86 -29.43 22.06
CA GLU A 442 -42.85 -28.36 21.86
C GLU A 442 -41.40 -28.84 22.14
N GLY A 443 -41.22 -30.05 22.70
CA GLY A 443 -39.91 -30.56 23.14
C GLY A 443 -38.91 -30.90 22.04
N PHE A 444 -39.33 -31.06 20.77
CA PHE A 444 -38.42 -31.49 19.69
C PHE A 444 -37.51 -30.39 19.12
N VAL A 445 -37.79 -29.12 19.44
CA VAL A 445 -37.00 -27.96 18.95
C VAL A 445 -35.92 -27.54 19.96
N ASN A 446 -36.11 -27.90 21.25
CA ASN A 446 -35.21 -27.48 22.33
C ASN A 446 -33.80 -28.12 22.27
N GLY A 447 -33.61 -29.31 21.62
CA GLY A 447 -32.30 -29.97 21.50
C GLY A 447 -31.32 -29.31 20.48
N LYS A 448 -31.78 -28.36 19.63
CA LYS A 448 -30.97 -27.78 18.53
C LYS A 448 -30.56 -26.32 18.74
N GLY A 449 -30.76 -25.73 19.91
CA GLY A 449 -30.34 -24.39 20.27
C GLY A 449 -28.81 -24.14 20.23
N GLY A 450 -28.03 -25.23 20.33
CA GLY A 450 -26.56 -25.18 20.36
C GLY A 450 -25.93 -24.59 19.08
N ILE A 451 -26.39 -25.05 17.90
CA ILE A 451 -25.82 -24.59 16.62
C ILE A 451 -26.12 -23.08 16.42
N ARG A 452 -27.34 -22.64 16.72
CA ARG A 452 -27.70 -21.23 16.64
C ARG A 452 -26.82 -20.37 17.56
N ARG A 453 -26.59 -20.83 18.81
CA ARG A 453 -25.68 -20.14 19.74
C ARG A 453 -24.26 -20.11 19.20
N ALA A 454 -23.76 -21.21 18.64
CA ALA A 454 -22.44 -21.28 18.03
C ALA A 454 -22.30 -20.29 16.86
N LEU A 455 -23.31 -20.21 15.96
CA LEU A 455 -23.31 -19.25 14.86
C LEU A 455 -23.28 -17.79 15.35
N VAL A 456 -24.03 -17.47 16.41
CA VAL A 456 -24.03 -16.14 17.03
C VAL A 456 -22.66 -15.84 17.66
N VAL A 457 -22.07 -16.79 18.40
CA VAL A 457 -20.72 -16.64 18.98
C VAL A 457 -19.68 -16.41 17.89
N THR A 458 -19.67 -17.22 16.83
CA THR A 458 -18.73 -17.05 15.71
C THR A 458 -18.89 -15.70 15.02
N GLN A 459 -20.15 -15.28 14.78
CA GLN A 459 -20.43 -13.97 14.16
C GLN A 459 -19.89 -12.81 15.02
N PHE A 460 -20.13 -12.84 16.35
CA PHE A 460 -19.60 -11.80 17.23
C PHE A 460 -18.10 -11.91 17.44
N ALA A 461 -17.52 -13.11 17.46
CA ALA A 461 -16.07 -13.27 17.51
C ALA A 461 -15.39 -12.60 16.29
N ILE A 462 -15.90 -12.85 15.08
CA ILE A 462 -15.42 -12.18 13.88
C ILE A 462 -15.56 -10.65 14.01
N SER A 463 -16.74 -10.15 14.45
CA SER A 463 -16.96 -8.71 14.61
C SER A 463 -16.02 -8.07 15.63
N ILE A 464 -15.72 -8.77 16.74
CA ILE A 464 -14.79 -8.28 17.77
C ILE A 464 -13.35 -8.29 17.24
N VAL A 465 -12.93 -9.31 16.49
CA VAL A 465 -11.61 -9.33 15.83
C VAL A 465 -11.45 -8.14 14.90
N LEU A 466 -12.45 -7.86 14.07
CA LEU A 466 -12.42 -6.70 13.16
C LEU A 466 -12.39 -5.37 13.91
N LEU A 467 -13.12 -5.25 15.03
CA LEU A 467 -13.07 -4.05 15.89
C LEU A 467 -11.69 -3.83 16.49
N ILE A 468 -11.07 -4.89 17.03
CA ILE A 468 -9.72 -4.84 17.59
C ILE A 468 -8.72 -4.47 16.50
N ALA A 469 -8.79 -5.12 15.34
CA ALA A 469 -7.91 -4.83 14.22
C ALA A 469 -8.00 -3.37 13.78
N THR A 470 -9.22 -2.85 13.61
CA THR A 470 -9.46 -1.44 13.26
C THR A 470 -8.89 -0.49 14.32
N ALA A 471 -9.09 -0.79 15.60
CA ALA A 471 -8.59 0.04 16.69
C ALA A 471 -7.05 0.05 16.77
N VAL A 472 -6.41 -1.12 16.65
CA VAL A 472 -4.94 -1.25 16.64
C VAL A 472 -4.34 -0.53 15.43
N THR A 473 -4.91 -0.72 14.23
CA THR A 473 -4.43 -0.04 13.02
C THR A 473 -4.56 1.48 13.14
N SER A 474 -5.69 1.98 13.66
CA SER A 474 -5.88 3.42 13.89
C SER A 474 -4.89 3.97 14.91
N GLN A 475 -4.58 3.22 15.99
CA GLN A 475 -3.58 3.62 16.97
C GLN A 475 -2.17 3.64 16.38
N GLN A 476 -1.81 2.65 15.56
CA GLN A 476 -0.53 2.60 14.88
C GLN A 476 -0.33 3.80 13.95
N LEU A 477 -1.31 4.12 13.13
CA LEU A 477 -1.24 5.31 12.26
C LEU A 477 -1.19 6.61 13.05
N GLY A 478 -1.95 6.72 14.14
CA GLY A 478 -1.85 7.85 15.06
C GLY A 478 -0.45 7.99 15.65
N TYR A 479 0.17 6.89 16.07
CA TYR A 479 1.52 6.86 16.58
C TYR A 479 2.56 7.29 15.52
N LEU A 480 2.48 6.78 14.29
CA LEU A 480 3.37 7.17 13.20
C LEU A 480 3.29 8.67 12.86
N ASN A 481 2.08 9.25 12.96
CA ASN A 481 1.88 10.67 12.67
C ASN A 481 2.36 11.61 13.80
N THR A 482 2.35 11.15 15.05
CA THR A 482 2.61 11.99 16.23
C THR A 482 3.99 11.75 16.86
N ARG A 483 4.69 10.68 16.46
CA ARG A 483 6.02 10.39 16.98
C ARG A 483 7.00 11.49 16.63
N ASP A 484 7.86 11.84 17.58
CA ASP A 484 9.04 12.66 17.33
C ASP A 484 10.01 11.90 16.42
N ILE A 485 10.22 12.42 15.22
CA ILE A 485 11.13 11.85 14.22
C ILE A 485 12.56 12.38 14.35
N GLY A 486 12.80 13.30 15.29
CA GLY A 486 14.13 13.86 15.58
C GLY A 486 14.50 15.07 14.73
N TYR A 487 13.58 15.63 13.94
CA TYR A 487 13.75 16.88 13.18
C TYR A 487 12.42 17.60 12.97
N ASP A 488 12.51 18.92 12.71
CA ASP A 488 11.35 19.75 12.41
C ASP A 488 10.87 19.50 10.99
N LYS A 489 9.59 19.09 10.82
CA LYS A 489 8.98 18.85 9.50
C LYS A 489 7.91 19.87 9.11
N ASP A 490 7.29 20.52 10.11
CA ASP A 490 6.03 21.27 9.89
C ASP A 490 6.26 22.69 9.36
N GLN A 491 7.49 23.18 9.47
CA GLN A 491 7.87 24.55 9.08
C GLN A 491 8.88 24.57 7.92
N ILE A 492 9.14 23.43 7.30
CA ILE A 492 10.12 23.30 6.23
C ILE A 492 9.42 23.12 4.90
N ILE A 493 9.80 23.93 3.94
CA ILE A 493 9.51 23.70 2.52
C ILE A 493 10.78 23.23 1.81
N THR A 494 10.60 22.41 0.81
CA THR A 494 11.67 21.86 0.00
C THR A 494 11.53 22.31 -1.44
N LEU A 495 12.66 22.68 -2.05
CA LEU A 495 12.76 23.08 -3.44
C LEU A 495 13.92 22.31 -4.07
N ARG A 496 13.89 22.24 -5.38
CA ARG A 496 15.01 21.70 -6.15
C ARG A 496 16.18 22.69 -6.20
N GLY A 497 17.40 22.17 -6.11
CA GLY A 497 18.62 22.92 -6.38
C GLY A 497 18.96 22.93 -7.86
N TYR A 498 19.37 24.06 -8.38
CA TYR A 498 19.80 24.24 -9.76
C TYR A 498 21.27 24.65 -9.82
N PRO A 499 22.06 24.15 -10.78
CA PRO A 499 23.49 24.46 -10.91
C PRO A 499 23.78 25.97 -11.05
N GLU A 500 22.87 26.73 -11.65
CA GLU A 500 22.99 28.19 -11.79
C GLU A 500 23.07 28.91 -10.45
N LEU A 501 22.55 28.28 -9.40
CA LEU A 501 22.60 28.83 -8.06
C LEU A 501 23.96 28.59 -7.38
N ASP A 502 24.73 27.57 -7.78
CA ASP A 502 25.94 27.14 -7.07
C ASP A 502 26.97 28.29 -6.93
N GLY A 503 27.24 29.01 -8.00
CA GLY A 503 28.17 30.18 -7.96
C GLY A 503 27.64 31.41 -7.24
N ASN A 504 26.34 31.49 -6.98
CA ASN A 504 25.64 32.63 -6.38
C ASN A 504 24.93 32.30 -5.08
N TYR A 505 25.18 31.11 -4.52
CA TYR A 505 24.42 30.61 -3.38
C TYR A 505 24.55 31.48 -2.13
N ASP A 506 25.75 31.97 -1.82
CA ASP A 506 25.97 32.83 -0.66
C ASP A 506 25.19 34.13 -0.78
N ALA A 507 25.09 34.69 -1.99
CA ALA A 507 24.29 35.89 -2.24
C ALA A 507 22.82 35.61 -2.10
N PHE A 508 22.34 34.48 -2.64
CA PHE A 508 20.96 34.00 -2.48
C PHE A 508 20.62 33.78 -1.03
N TYR A 509 21.44 33.01 -0.30
CA TYR A 509 21.28 32.73 1.13
C TYR A 509 21.11 34.02 1.93
N ASN A 510 22.06 34.96 1.77
CA ASN A 510 22.03 36.22 2.47
C ASN A 510 20.80 37.10 2.13
N GLU A 511 20.35 37.08 0.88
CA GLU A 511 19.15 37.82 0.47
C GLU A 511 17.85 37.21 0.98
N VAL A 512 17.77 35.89 1.04
CA VAL A 512 16.57 35.16 1.50
C VAL A 512 16.46 35.21 3.02
N THR A 513 17.56 35.00 3.74
CA THR A 513 17.59 35.03 5.22
C THR A 513 17.46 36.46 5.81
N ARG A 514 17.45 37.51 5.00
CA ARG A 514 17.05 38.86 5.44
C ARG A 514 15.55 38.96 5.75
N SER A 515 14.73 38.06 5.20
CA SER A 515 13.31 38.03 5.55
C SER A 515 13.15 37.48 6.98
N PRO A 516 12.47 38.23 7.88
CA PRO A 516 12.23 37.75 9.25
C PRO A 516 11.32 36.54 9.31
N ALA A 517 10.63 36.20 8.22
CA ALA A 517 9.80 35.02 8.08
C ALA A 517 10.62 33.76 7.77
N ILE A 518 11.88 33.88 7.35
CA ILE A 518 12.76 32.76 7.00
C ILE A 518 13.83 32.61 8.05
N ARG A 519 13.85 31.49 8.72
CA ARG A 519 14.79 31.19 9.81
C ARG A 519 16.13 30.72 9.28
N ASN A 520 16.13 29.80 8.34
CA ASN A 520 17.35 29.26 7.77
C ASN A 520 17.10 28.54 6.42
N ILE A 521 18.18 28.29 5.68
CA ILE A 521 18.18 27.47 4.47
C ILE A 521 19.33 26.49 4.56
N GLY A 522 19.08 25.22 4.26
CA GLY A 522 20.09 24.20 4.16
C GLY A 522 19.97 23.42 2.86
N ARG A 523 21.09 22.86 2.41
CA ARG A 523 21.17 22.02 1.22
C ARG A 523 21.57 20.60 1.57
N SER A 524 21.08 19.64 0.78
CA SER A 524 21.46 18.24 0.92
C SER A 524 21.34 17.46 -0.38
N SER A 525 22.11 16.39 -0.50
CA SER A 525 22.02 15.50 -1.66
C SER A 525 20.68 14.78 -1.74
N ARG A 526 20.03 14.55 -0.62
CA ARG A 526 18.71 13.93 -0.49
C ARG A 526 17.89 14.63 0.59
N LEU A 527 16.57 14.61 0.42
CA LEU A 527 15.63 15.13 1.42
C LEU A 527 15.26 14.03 2.42
N PRO A 528 14.99 14.38 3.70
CA PRO A 528 14.26 13.47 4.58
C PRO A 528 13.01 12.95 3.90
N THR A 529 12.70 11.66 4.11
CA THR A 529 11.68 10.87 3.40
C THR A 529 12.17 10.21 2.09
N SER A 530 13.36 10.52 1.64
CA SER A 530 14.01 9.80 0.55
C SER A 530 14.89 8.69 1.11
N ARG A 531 15.17 7.67 0.29
CA ARG A 531 16.14 6.65 0.63
C ARG A 531 17.55 7.26 0.74
N LEU A 532 18.31 6.81 1.75
CA LEU A 532 19.73 7.13 1.90
C LEU A 532 20.59 6.30 0.93
N LEU A 533 21.71 6.88 0.50
CA LEU A 533 22.62 6.19 -0.41
C LEU A 533 23.58 5.27 0.36
N ASP A 534 23.89 4.12 -0.26
CA ASP A 534 24.98 3.23 0.13
C ASP A 534 26.23 3.65 -0.64
N TRP A 535 27.04 4.52 -0.09
CA TRP A 535 28.19 5.00 -0.82
C TRP A 535 29.49 4.75 -0.07
N TRP A 536 30.57 4.50 -0.81
CA TRP A 536 31.99 4.55 -0.44
C TRP A 536 32.56 3.46 0.46
N GLY A 537 31.79 2.49 0.99
CA GLY A 537 32.34 1.38 1.76
C GLY A 537 32.35 1.57 3.27
N GLY A 538 33.20 0.82 3.97
CA GLY A 538 33.24 0.75 5.44
C GLY A 538 33.88 1.95 6.11
N VAL A 539 33.65 2.04 7.42
CA VAL A 539 34.27 3.01 8.32
C VAL A 539 35.47 2.41 9.00
N SER A 540 36.61 3.11 8.94
CA SER A 540 37.75 2.81 9.78
C SER A 540 38.02 3.97 10.74
N VAL A 541 38.38 3.66 11.99
CA VAL A 541 38.66 4.62 13.03
C VAL A 541 40.02 4.34 13.70
N THR A 542 40.66 5.36 14.25
CA THR A 542 41.87 5.18 14.99
C THR A 542 41.63 4.44 16.29
N LYS A 543 42.31 3.28 16.47
CA LYS A 543 42.44 2.53 17.74
C LYS A 543 43.90 2.37 18.06
N GLY A 544 44.41 3.08 19.10
CA GLY A 544 45.85 3.24 19.31
C GLY A 544 46.48 4.04 18.16
N ASP A 545 47.56 3.53 17.58
CA ASP A 545 48.28 4.18 16.48
C ASP A 545 47.88 3.72 15.06
N SER A 546 46.86 2.90 14.97
CA SER A 546 46.41 2.29 13.68
C SER A 546 44.97 2.60 13.36
N LEU A 547 44.67 2.78 12.07
CA LEU A 547 43.31 2.78 11.52
C LEU A 547 42.81 1.33 11.45
N VAL A 548 41.74 1.05 12.15
CA VAL A 548 41.11 -0.28 12.21
C VAL A 548 39.74 -0.21 11.54
N ASP A 549 39.48 -1.13 10.63
CA ASP A 549 38.16 -1.28 10.04
C ASP A 549 37.15 -1.71 11.14
N THR A 550 36.02 -1.04 11.18
CA THR A 550 34.99 -1.30 12.20
C THR A 550 33.92 -2.30 11.73
N GLY A 551 33.94 -2.68 10.45
CA GLY A 551 32.87 -3.46 9.81
C GLY A 551 31.54 -2.71 9.64
N VAL A 552 31.48 -1.43 10.01
CA VAL A 552 30.28 -0.60 9.88
C VAL A 552 30.24 0.02 8.49
N VAL A 553 29.17 -0.25 7.75
CA VAL A 553 28.89 0.38 6.45
C VAL A 553 27.74 1.38 6.68
N PRO A 554 28.02 2.67 6.86
CA PRO A 554 26.97 3.67 7.07
C PRO A 554 26.34 4.12 5.77
N LYS A 555 25.11 4.57 5.85
CA LYS A 555 24.47 5.36 4.80
C LYS A 555 25.07 6.77 4.78
N SER A 556 25.18 7.38 3.60
CA SER A 556 25.80 8.68 3.43
C SER A 556 24.83 9.76 3.00
N LEU A 557 25.13 10.97 3.46
CA LEU A 557 24.42 12.18 3.05
C LEU A 557 25.40 13.33 2.89
N ALA A 558 25.52 13.85 1.68
CA ALA A 558 26.22 15.12 1.46
C ALA A 558 25.31 16.26 1.89
N VAL A 559 25.83 17.17 2.71
CA VAL A 559 25.10 18.29 3.31
C VAL A 559 25.89 19.57 3.20
N ASP A 560 25.24 20.71 3.40
CA ASP A 560 25.91 21.99 3.56
C ASP A 560 26.12 22.33 5.04
N TYR A 561 26.65 23.51 5.29
CA TYR A 561 26.95 23.99 6.64
C TYR A 561 25.72 24.16 7.52
N GLU A 562 24.56 24.46 6.93
CA GLU A 562 23.33 24.85 7.60
C GLU A 562 22.30 23.73 7.71
N PHE A 563 22.61 22.56 7.19
CA PHE A 563 21.67 21.43 7.17
C PHE A 563 21.09 21.09 8.55
N PHE A 564 21.96 20.89 9.56
CA PHE A 564 21.51 20.48 10.91
C PHE A 564 20.70 21.58 11.59
N SER A 565 21.11 22.86 11.43
CA SER A 565 20.38 24.00 11.98
C SER A 565 19.04 24.23 11.31
N THR A 566 18.95 23.99 9.99
CA THR A 566 17.70 24.12 9.23
C THR A 566 16.65 23.10 9.66
N TYR A 567 17.07 21.87 9.91
CA TYR A 567 16.19 20.79 10.38
C TYR A 567 16.03 20.72 11.89
N GLY A 568 16.76 21.54 12.66
CA GLY A 568 16.71 21.50 14.13
C GLY A 568 17.28 20.22 14.72
N ILE A 569 18.21 19.52 14.04
CA ILE A 569 18.82 18.28 14.49
C ILE A 569 19.89 18.62 15.55
N PRO A 570 19.74 18.15 16.80
CA PRO A 570 20.68 18.51 17.87
C PRO A 570 21.99 17.73 17.79
N LEU A 571 23.08 18.42 18.10
CA LEU A 571 24.39 17.82 18.34
C LEU A 571 24.43 17.18 19.73
N LEU A 572 24.97 15.97 19.82
CA LEU A 572 25.24 15.27 21.10
C LEU A 572 26.65 15.54 21.60
N ALA A 573 27.62 15.64 20.67
CA ALA A 573 29.01 15.92 20.97
C ALA A 573 29.72 16.63 19.82
N GLY A 574 30.76 17.37 20.15
CA GLY A 574 31.56 18.06 19.14
C GLY A 574 30.92 19.32 18.58
N ARG A 575 31.07 19.53 17.25
CA ARG A 575 30.52 20.69 16.52
C ARG A 575 29.98 20.31 15.16
N SER A 576 29.17 21.18 14.60
CA SER A 576 28.72 21.14 13.20
C SER A 576 29.83 21.64 12.26
N PHE A 577 29.61 21.51 10.94
CA PHE A 577 30.41 22.14 9.91
C PHE A 577 30.38 23.65 10.05
N SER A 578 31.49 24.33 9.62
CA SER A 578 31.62 25.79 9.75
C SER A 578 32.37 26.39 8.60
N HIS A 579 31.81 27.44 7.99
CA HIS A 579 32.51 28.27 6.98
C HIS A 579 33.82 28.90 7.49
N ALA A 580 33.96 29.08 8.80
CA ALA A 580 35.16 29.67 9.38
C ALA A 580 36.34 28.67 9.43
N ILE A 581 36.13 27.38 9.15
CA ILE A 581 37.12 26.32 9.26
C ILE A 581 37.33 25.69 7.88
N ALA A 582 38.33 26.17 7.15
CA ALA A 582 38.58 25.73 5.77
C ALA A 582 38.82 24.19 5.64
N SER A 583 39.35 23.54 6.68
CA SER A 583 39.55 22.10 6.69
C SER A 583 38.24 21.28 6.67
N ASP A 584 37.12 21.87 6.97
CA ASP A 584 35.84 21.13 6.95
C ASP A 584 35.43 20.76 5.52
N HIS A 585 35.86 21.58 4.51
CA HIS A 585 35.59 21.34 3.08
C HIS A 585 36.88 20.99 2.31
N SER A 586 37.82 20.29 2.96
CA SER A 586 39.05 19.88 2.34
C SER A 586 38.90 18.54 1.63
N ASP A 587 39.33 18.45 0.37
CA ASP A 587 39.36 17.19 -0.37
C ASP A 587 40.37 16.19 0.20
N ASP A 588 41.48 16.68 0.72
CA ASP A 588 42.57 15.87 1.27
C ASP A 588 42.29 15.34 2.68
N SER A 589 41.54 16.08 3.50
CA SER A 589 41.24 15.72 4.88
C SER A 589 39.87 16.29 5.32
N PRO A 590 38.77 15.78 4.78
CA PRO A 590 37.43 16.29 5.05
C PRO A 590 37.01 16.08 6.50
N ALA A 591 36.14 16.93 6.98
CA ALA A 591 35.43 16.72 8.24
C ALA A 591 34.25 15.78 8.05
N PHE A 592 33.98 14.94 9.07
CA PHE A 592 32.82 14.06 9.11
C PHE A 592 31.97 14.31 10.34
N VAL A 593 30.68 14.19 10.19
CA VAL A 593 29.69 14.12 11.26
C VAL A 593 28.98 12.78 11.12
N ILE A 594 28.63 12.13 12.22
CA ILE A 594 27.88 10.87 12.22
C ILE A 594 26.69 10.96 13.16
N ASN A 595 25.72 10.03 13.01
CA ASN A 595 24.64 9.93 13.96
C ASN A 595 25.01 9.03 15.16
N GLU A 596 24.19 9.08 16.21
CA GLU A 596 24.36 8.30 17.44
C GLU A 596 24.43 6.78 17.16
N THR A 597 23.60 6.27 16.25
CA THR A 597 23.60 4.85 15.86
C THR A 597 24.92 4.44 15.22
N ALA A 598 25.53 5.27 14.35
CA ALA A 598 26.87 5.00 13.82
C ALA A 598 27.91 4.95 14.93
N ALA A 599 27.89 5.90 15.86
CA ALA A 599 28.83 5.93 17.00
C ALA A 599 28.73 4.67 17.87
N ARG A 600 27.53 4.20 18.15
CA ARG A 600 27.29 2.94 18.90
C ARG A 600 27.78 1.72 18.14
N ARG A 601 27.57 1.63 16.81
CA ARG A 601 28.02 0.48 16.01
C ARG A 601 29.53 0.43 15.86
N VAL A 602 30.21 1.57 15.85
CA VAL A 602 31.68 1.67 15.92
C VAL A 602 32.23 1.16 17.26
N GLY A 603 31.36 1.09 18.28
CA GLY A 603 31.71 0.56 19.61
C GLY A 603 32.09 1.62 20.62
N TRP A 604 31.78 2.90 20.40
CA TRP A 604 31.99 3.97 21.39
C TRP A 604 30.92 3.93 22.48
N LYS A 605 31.34 4.09 23.72
CA LYS A 605 30.43 4.08 24.89
C LYS A 605 29.79 5.43 25.16
N SER A 606 30.46 6.51 24.80
CA SER A 606 29.92 7.87 24.82
C SER A 606 30.20 8.60 23.53
N PRO A 607 29.35 9.57 23.15
CA PRO A 607 29.57 10.37 21.94
C PRO A 607 30.90 11.11 21.90
N ASP A 608 31.45 11.54 23.07
CA ASP A 608 32.69 12.29 23.14
C ASP A 608 33.92 11.47 22.75
N GLU A 609 33.85 10.14 22.86
CA GLU A 609 35.00 9.26 22.57
C GLU A 609 35.47 9.34 21.12
N GLY A 610 34.59 9.68 20.18
CA GLY A 610 34.89 9.74 18.74
C GLY A 610 35.44 11.08 18.30
N ILE A 611 35.21 12.15 19.02
CA ILE A 611 35.52 13.51 18.56
C ILE A 611 37.01 13.74 18.43
N GLY A 612 37.41 14.30 17.27
CA GLY A 612 38.79 14.61 16.91
C GLY A 612 39.64 13.42 16.44
N LYS A 613 39.10 12.19 16.48
CA LYS A 613 39.79 11.01 15.96
C LYS A 613 39.87 11.02 14.44
N ASP A 614 40.91 10.36 13.91
CA ASP A 614 40.97 10.08 12.48
C ASP A 614 39.85 9.13 12.12
N PHE A 615 39.16 9.50 11.09
CA PHE A 615 37.99 8.80 10.55
C PHE A 615 38.18 8.60 9.06
N LYS A 616 38.07 7.38 8.60
CA LYS A 616 38.10 7.06 7.19
C LYS A 616 36.75 6.52 6.76
N TYR A 617 36.19 7.09 5.72
CA TYR A 617 34.96 6.62 5.06
C TYR A 617 35.23 6.43 3.58
N GLY A 618 35.17 5.19 3.12
CA GLY A 618 35.59 4.83 1.77
C GLY A 618 37.06 5.18 1.54
N ASP A 619 37.33 5.95 0.51
CA ASP A 619 38.71 6.42 0.17
C ASP A 619 39.09 7.72 0.88
N LYS A 620 38.07 8.45 1.46
CA LYS A 620 38.33 9.73 2.11
C LYS A 620 38.78 9.53 3.56
N LYS A 621 39.91 10.14 3.93
CA LYS A 621 40.44 10.14 5.29
C LYS A 621 40.40 11.53 5.86
N GLY A 622 39.78 11.70 7.01
CA GLY A 622 39.64 12.99 7.67
C GLY A 622 39.44 12.89 9.16
N LYS A 623 38.72 13.82 9.76
CA LYS A 623 38.44 13.85 11.19
C LYS A 623 36.96 13.81 11.49
N LEU A 624 36.59 13.08 12.54
CA LEU A 624 35.25 13.15 13.11
C LEU A 624 35.13 14.40 13.98
N ILE A 625 34.28 15.34 13.57
CA ILE A 625 34.12 16.62 14.24
C ILE A 625 32.86 16.72 15.10
N GLY A 626 31.83 15.90 14.82
CA GLY A 626 30.56 15.97 15.53
C GLY A 626 29.77 14.65 15.48
N ILE A 627 28.92 14.50 16.49
CA ILE A 627 27.94 13.43 16.56
C ILE A 627 26.57 14.06 16.81
N VAL A 628 25.60 13.77 15.91
CA VAL A 628 24.22 14.24 16.00
C VAL A 628 23.33 13.19 16.64
N LYS A 629 22.24 13.64 17.24
CA LYS A 629 21.19 12.78 17.75
C LYS A 629 20.59 11.95 16.60
N ASP A 630 20.15 10.74 16.89
CA ASP A 630 19.43 9.90 15.95
C ASP A 630 18.13 10.56 15.50
N PHE A 631 17.83 10.46 14.21
CA PHE A 631 16.59 10.92 13.61
C PHE A 631 16.16 9.99 12.48
N ASN A 632 14.85 9.92 12.23
CA ASN A 632 14.29 9.07 11.18
C ASN A 632 14.33 9.79 9.82
N PHE A 633 15.38 9.55 9.06
CA PHE A 633 15.53 10.16 7.73
C PHE A 633 14.58 9.54 6.70
N GLU A 634 14.49 8.23 6.68
CA GLU A 634 13.60 7.47 5.79
C GLU A 634 12.21 7.29 6.43
N SER A 635 11.59 6.14 6.27
CA SER A 635 10.28 5.82 6.82
C SER A 635 10.40 5.21 8.23
N LEU A 636 9.37 5.33 9.06
CA LEU A 636 9.24 4.62 10.34
C LEU A 636 8.95 3.12 10.19
N HIS A 637 8.86 2.62 8.96
CA HIS A 637 8.89 1.18 8.69
C HIS A 637 10.29 0.59 8.91
N GLN A 638 11.34 1.43 8.85
CA GLN A 638 12.73 1.03 8.98
C GLN A 638 13.34 1.55 10.28
N GLU A 639 14.34 0.83 10.79
CA GLU A 639 15.15 1.30 11.91
C GLU A 639 16.08 2.44 11.48
N ILE A 640 16.50 3.26 12.44
CA ILE A 640 17.51 4.29 12.18
C ILE A 640 18.84 3.60 11.85
N LEU A 641 19.33 3.88 10.66
CA LEU A 641 20.58 3.32 10.15
C LEU A 641 21.78 4.15 10.63
N PRO A 642 22.99 3.58 10.66
CA PRO A 642 24.21 4.34 10.84
C PRO A 642 24.38 5.31 9.68
N MET A 643 24.63 6.59 9.96
CA MET A 643 24.74 7.65 8.96
C MET A 643 26.08 8.38 9.10
N VAL A 644 26.63 8.76 7.95
CA VAL A 644 27.78 9.65 7.82
C VAL A 644 27.38 10.88 7.01
N PHE A 645 27.73 12.05 7.51
CA PHE A 645 27.51 13.33 6.87
C PHE A 645 28.86 13.97 6.51
N PHE A 646 28.93 14.58 5.32
CA PHE A 646 30.09 15.28 4.86
C PHE A 646 29.72 16.46 3.96
N LEU A 647 30.61 17.45 3.84
CA LEU A 647 30.44 18.54 2.88
C LEU A 647 30.79 18.05 1.48
N GLY A 648 29.94 18.33 0.49
CA GLY A 648 30.19 17.93 -0.89
C GLY A 648 29.27 18.64 -1.88
N ASP A 649 29.72 18.74 -3.13
CA ASP A 649 28.97 19.42 -4.21
C ASP A 649 27.61 18.74 -4.49
N GLU A 650 27.48 17.48 -4.18
CA GLU A 650 26.20 16.75 -4.28
C GLU A 650 25.12 17.32 -3.34
N SER A 651 25.52 18.08 -2.30
CA SER A 651 24.56 18.75 -1.41
C SER A 651 23.65 19.74 -2.14
N ASN A 652 24.06 20.21 -3.32
CA ASN A 652 23.36 21.28 -4.06
C ASN A 652 22.05 20.82 -4.71
N ARG A 653 21.71 19.50 -4.66
CA ARG A 653 20.53 18.95 -5.33
C ARG A 653 19.19 19.41 -4.75
N ASN A 654 19.12 19.66 -3.46
CA ASN A 654 17.90 20.03 -2.78
C ASN A 654 18.13 21.19 -1.82
N LEU A 655 17.19 22.12 -1.80
CA LEU A 655 17.11 23.20 -0.82
C LEU A 655 15.98 22.93 0.17
N SER A 656 16.25 23.18 1.43
CA SER A 656 15.28 23.10 2.51
C SER A 656 15.24 24.44 3.21
N VAL A 657 14.08 25.08 3.26
CA VAL A 657 13.88 26.41 3.82
C VAL A 657 12.99 26.30 5.05
N ASN A 658 13.53 26.65 6.21
CA ASN A 658 12.79 26.73 7.46
C ASN A 658 12.09 28.08 7.54
N ILE A 659 10.77 28.07 7.52
CA ILE A 659 9.92 29.26 7.54
C ILE A 659 9.23 29.36 8.90
N ASP A 660 9.17 30.56 9.48
CA ASP A 660 8.43 30.77 10.71
C ASP A 660 6.94 30.51 10.51
N GLY A 661 6.37 29.61 11.32
CA GLY A 661 4.97 29.18 11.17
C GLY A 661 3.96 30.32 11.29
N ALA A 662 4.25 31.36 12.07
CA ALA A 662 3.39 32.53 12.21
C ALA A 662 3.35 33.40 10.94
N HIS A 663 4.40 33.31 10.11
CA HIS A 663 4.59 34.13 8.89
C HIS A 663 4.75 33.29 7.64
N PHE A 664 4.21 32.06 7.62
CA PHE A 664 4.48 31.05 6.59
C PHE A 664 4.15 31.54 5.17
N GLN A 665 3.00 32.15 4.95
CA GLN A 665 2.61 32.67 3.63
C GLN A 665 3.50 33.84 3.16
N GLN A 666 3.92 34.70 4.09
CA GLN A 666 4.84 35.79 3.79
C GLN A 666 6.22 35.24 3.42
N GLY A 667 6.71 34.22 4.16
CA GLY A 667 7.99 33.57 3.86
C GLY A 667 8.01 32.95 2.46
N ILE A 668 6.93 32.29 2.04
CA ILE A 668 6.80 31.76 0.68
C ILE A 668 6.85 32.91 -0.36
N ALA A 669 6.10 34.00 -0.17
CA ALA A 669 6.07 35.11 -1.11
C ALA A 669 7.43 35.81 -1.22
N ASP A 670 8.12 36.02 -0.10
CA ASP A 670 9.46 36.58 -0.06
C ASP A 670 10.47 35.71 -0.78
N LEU A 671 10.40 34.38 -0.54
CA LEU A 671 11.26 33.39 -1.20
C LEU A 671 11.00 33.34 -2.70
N GLU A 672 9.74 33.31 -3.14
CA GLU A 672 9.36 33.32 -4.56
C GLU A 672 9.91 34.53 -5.29
N LYS A 673 9.81 35.71 -4.66
CA LYS A 673 10.37 36.94 -5.23
C LYS A 673 11.88 36.84 -5.42
N LYS A 674 12.61 36.31 -4.45
CA LYS A 674 14.07 36.12 -4.54
C LYS A 674 14.40 35.00 -5.54
N TRP A 675 13.65 33.90 -5.54
CA TRP A 675 13.82 32.85 -6.51
C TRP A 675 13.75 33.35 -7.96
N LYS A 676 12.72 34.10 -8.30
CA LYS A 676 12.57 34.70 -9.63
C LYS A 676 13.69 35.68 -10.02
N ALA A 677 14.34 36.29 -9.03
CA ALA A 677 15.47 37.18 -9.27
C ALA A 677 16.77 36.44 -9.58
N PHE A 678 17.01 35.30 -8.88
CA PHE A 678 18.23 34.49 -9.03
C PHE A 678 18.10 33.41 -10.09
N LEU A 679 16.90 32.85 -10.26
CA LEU A 679 16.56 31.73 -11.15
C LEU A 679 15.35 32.08 -12.05
N PRO A 680 15.46 33.07 -12.91
CA PRO A 680 14.31 33.56 -13.70
C PRO A 680 13.78 32.55 -14.73
N LEU A 681 14.58 31.53 -15.07
CA LEU A 681 14.23 30.49 -16.05
C LEU A 681 13.60 29.26 -15.45
N HIS A 682 13.60 29.14 -14.13
CA HIS A 682 13.11 27.95 -13.39
C HIS A 682 11.80 28.29 -12.67
N PRO A 683 10.79 27.42 -12.74
CA PRO A 683 9.55 27.61 -12.01
C PRO A 683 9.80 27.59 -10.50
N PHE A 684 9.02 28.37 -9.74
CA PHE A 684 9.04 28.28 -8.28
C PHE A 684 8.07 27.21 -7.84
N GLU A 685 8.57 25.99 -7.70
CA GLU A 685 7.81 24.84 -7.22
C GLU A 685 8.39 24.38 -5.88
N TYR A 686 7.53 24.27 -4.89
CA TYR A 686 7.91 23.82 -3.55
C TYR A 686 6.97 22.73 -3.04
N GLN A 687 7.49 21.93 -2.14
CA GLN A 687 6.70 20.94 -1.39
C GLN A 687 6.88 21.20 0.10
N VAL A 688 5.79 21.09 0.87
CA VAL A 688 5.88 21.14 2.33
C VAL A 688 6.37 19.77 2.82
N LEU A 689 7.40 19.76 3.65
CA LEU A 689 8.04 18.52 4.11
C LEU A 689 7.07 17.62 4.90
N SER A 690 6.18 18.21 5.69
CA SER A 690 5.15 17.45 6.40
C SER A 690 4.14 16.78 5.47
N ASP A 691 3.84 17.37 4.30
CA ASP A 691 2.99 16.73 3.29
C ASP A 691 3.74 15.59 2.60
N ARG A 692 5.04 15.77 2.32
CA ARG A 692 5.90 14.73 1.79
C ARG A 692 6.00 13.54 2.77
N TYR A 693 6.19 13.82 4.06
CA TYR A 693 6.20 12.81 5.12
C TYR A 693 4.86 12.07 5.22
N ARG A 694 3.73 12.76 5.09
CA ARG A 694 2.39 12.16 5.12
C ARG A 694 2.18 11.21 3.95
N ARG A 695 2.68 11.55 2.76
CA ARG A 695 2.57 10.70 1.56
C ARG A 695 3.23 9.33 1.72
N LEU A 696 4.28 9.20 2.56
CA LEU A 696 4.89 7.89 2.87
C LEU A 696 3.89 6.90 3.47
N TYR A 697 2.85 7.39 4.13
CA TYR A 697 1.85 6.59 4.84
C TYR A 697 0.44 6.70 4.22
N ASP A 698 0.31 7.34 3.06
CA ASP A 698 -0.99 7.52 2.39
C ASP A 698 -1.66 6.17 2.09
N ASP A 699 -0.90 5.19 1.65
CA ASP A 699 -1.44 3.87 1.35
C ASP A 699 -1.84 3.11 2.60
N ASP A 700 -1.06 3.20 3.68
CA ASP A 700 -1.43 2.65 4.99
C ASP A 700 -2.72 3.33 5.52
N GLN A 701 -2.86 4.65 5.34
CA GLN A 701 -4.05 5.40 5.75
C GLN A 701 -5.28 4.99 4.94
N LYS A 702 -5.17 4.92 3.61
CA LYS A 702 -6.27 4.45 2.73
C LYS A 702 -6.70 3.04 3.10
N GLN A 703 -5.74 2.16 3.31
CA GLN A 703 -6.00 0.79 3.73
C GLN A 703 -6.71 0.71 5.07
N SER A 704 -6.28 1.48 6.07
CA SER A 704 -6.93 1.56 7.37
C SER A 704 -8.37 2.07 7.26
N GLN A 705 -8.62 3.04 6.39
CA GLN A 705 -9.97 3.56 6.15
C GLN A 705 -10.87 2.51 5.48
N LEU A 706 -10.35 1.75 4.51
CA LEU A 706 -11.08 0.62 3.91
C LEU A 706 -11.39 -0.46 4.95
N PHE A 707 -10.44 -0.81 5.82
CA PHE A 707 -10.69 -1.74 6.91
C PHE A 707 -11.77 -1.24 7.86
N THR A 708 -11.73 0.04 8.22
CA THR A 708 -12.74 0.68 9.07
C THR A 708 -14.13 0.61 8.44
N LEU A 709 -14.23 0.93 7.16
CA LEU A 709 -15.48 0.88 6.41
C LEU A 709 -16.07 -0.54 6.38
N PHE A 710 -15.27 -1.52 5.95
CA PHE A 710 -15.74 -2.89 5.82
C PHE A 710 -16.00 -3.55 7.18
N SER A 711 -15.21 -3.23 8.21
CA SER A 711 -15.49 -3.65 9.58
C SER A 711 -16.78 -3.06 10.10
N GLY A 712 -17.02 -1.78 9.84
CA GLY A 712 -18.30 -1.11 10.17
C GLY A 712 -19.50 -1.79 9.48
N MET A 713 -19.35 -2.14 8.19
CA MET A 713 -20.39 -2.89 7.45
C MET A 713 -20.63 -4.27 8.07
N ALA A 714 -19.58 -5.01 8.42
CA ALA A 714 -19.69 -6.32 9.06
C ALA A 714 -20.44 -6.24 10.40
N ILE A 715 -20.11 -5.25 11.22
CA ILE A 715 -20.78 -5.00 12.52
C ILE A 715 -22.25 -4.61 12.29
N PHE A 716 -22.52 -3.74 11.34
CA PHE A 716 -23.88 -3.34 10.99
C PHE A 716 -24.73 -4.54 10.56
N ILE A 717 -24.21 -5.41 9.69
CA ILE A 717 -24.87 -6.66 9.28
C ILE A 717 -25.08 -7.57 10.49
N ALA A 718 -24.11 -7.68 11.39
CA ALA A 718 -24.25 -8.45 12.62
C ALA A 718 -25.37 -7.92 13.52
N CYS A 719 -25.46 -6.61 13.70
CA CYS A 719 -26.53 -5.95 14.45
C CYS A 719 -27.91 -6.15 13.81
N LEU A 720 -28.02 -6.08 12.46
CA LEU A 720 -29.28 -6.37 11.76
C LEU A 720 -29.79 -7.78 12.03
N GLY A 721 -28.88 -8.76 12.05
CA GLY A 721 -29.22 -10.15 12.39
C GLY A 721 -29.70 -10.31 13.84
N LEU A 722 -28.98 -9.67 14.76
CA LEU A 722 -29.35 -9.66 16.18
C LEU A 722 -30.71 -8.99 16.41
N PHE A 723 -30.96 -7.86 15.75
CA PHE A 723 -32.25 -7.17 15.78
C PHE A 723 -33.39 -8.08 15.34
N GLY A 724 -33.22 -8.78 14.21
CA GLY A 724 -34.19 -9.72 13.72
C GLY A 724 -34.43 -10.89 14.67
N LEU A 725 -33.36 -11.43 15.28
CA LEU A 725 -33.44 -12.52 16.27
C LEU A 725 -34.11 -12.05 17.58
N ALA A 726 -33.75 -10.86 18.07
CA ALA A 726 -34.36 -10.26 19.25
C ALA A 726 -35.86 -10.02 19.04
N THR A 727 -36.25 -9.51 17.87
CA THR A 727 -37.66 -9.34 17.50
C THR A 727 -38.42 -10.66 17.58
N PHE A 728 -37.84 -11.72 17.02
CA PHE A 728 -38.48 -13.05 17.03
C PHE A 728 -38.56 -13.65 18.44
N ASN A 729 -37.49 -13.62 19.22
CA ASN A 729 -37.47 -14.12 20.60
C ASN A 729 -38.47 -13.36 21.50
N THR A 730 -38.58 -12.07 21.33
CA THR A 730 -39.49 -11.20 22.06
C THR A 730 -40.95 -11.57 21.74
N LEU A 731 -41.27 -11.76 20.46
CA LEU A 731 -42.61 -12.18 20.01
C LEU A 731 -43.00 -13.56 20.54
N GLN A 732 -42.08 -14.51 20.72
CA GLN A 732 -42.36 -15.80 21.33
C GLN A 732 -42.66 -15.72 22.82
N ARG A 733 -42.03 -14.80 23.53
CA ARG A 733 -42.14 -14.61 24.98
C ARG A 733 -43.14 -13.54 25.39
N ILE A 734 -43.98 -13.03 24.47
CA ILE A 734 -44.91 -11.91 24.72
C ILE A 734 -45.89 -12.24 25.84
N LYS A 735 -46.39 -13.51 25.90
CA LYS A 735 -47.30 -13.98 26.98
C LYS A 735 -46.56 -14.04 28.32
N GLU A 736 -45.32 -14.55 28.34
CA GLU A 736 -44.45 -14.63 29.53
C GLU A 736 -44.15 -13.21 30.06
N ILE A 737 -43.81 -12.27 29.17
CA ILE A 737 -43.59 -10.86 29.49
C ILE A 737 -44.84 -10.22 30.05
N GLY A 738 -46.03 -10.49 29.46
CA GLY A 738 -47.30 -10.00 29.91
C GLY A 738 -47.66 -10.48 31.32
N ILE A 739 -47.52 -11.79 31.59
CA ILE A 739 -47.77 -12.38 32.93
C ILE A 739 -46.82 -11.74 33.97
N ARG A 740 -45.50 -11.66 33.69
CA ARG A 740 -44.55 -11.06 34.61
C ARG A 740 -44.82 -9.58 34.89
N LYS A 741 -45.28 -8.84 33.90
CA LYS A 741 -45.67 -7.45 34.05
C LYS A 741 -46.92 -7.27 34.94
N VAL A 742 -47.91 -8.16 34.81
CA VAL A 742 -49.06 -8.20 35.70
C VAL A 742 -48.67 -8.55 37.15
N LEU A 743 -47.63 -9.38 37.31
CA LEU A 743 -47.04 -9.74 38.61
C LEU A 743 -46.03 -8.67 39.15
N GLY A 744 -45.94 -7.49 38.53
CA GLY A 744 -45.17 -6.35 39.00
C GLY A 744 -43.73 -6.26 38.56
N ALA A 745 -43.32 -7.05 37.56
CA ALA A 745 -41.94 -6.93 37.04
C ALA A 745 -41.71 -5.58 36.36
N SER A 746 -40.64 -4.89 36.76
CA SER A 746 -40.23 -3.62 36.16
C SER A 746 -39.67 -3.81 34.76
N VAL A 747 -39.65 -2.77 33.93
CA VAL A 747 -39.05 -2.78 32.55
C VAL A 747 -37.58 -3.14 32.59
N PRO A 748 -36.74 -2.63 33.53
CA PRO A 748 -35.34 -3.06 33.66
C PRO A 748 -35.17 -4.56 33.95
N ASN A 749 -36.03 -5.16 34.76
CA ASN A 749 -35.94 -6.60 35.04
C ASN A 749 -36.23 -7.46 33.82
N ILE A 750 -37.16 -7.04 32.96
CA ILE A 750 -37.49 -7.72 31.70
C ILE A 750 -36.33 -7.55 30.70
N LEU A 751 -35.76 -6.34 30.60
CA LEU A 751 -34.59 -6.05 29.78
C LEU A 751 -33.38 -6.92 30.21
N GLY A 752 -33.08 -6.96 31.53
CA GLY A 752 -31.97 -7.78 32.06
C GLY A 752 -32.12 -9.27 31.76
N LEU A 753 -33.35 -9.82 31.88
CA LEU A 753 -33.61 -11.23 31.58
C LEU A 753 -33.36 -11.58 30.12
N LEU A 754 -33.77 -10.73 29.16
CA LEU A 754 -33.62 -10.98 27.73
C LEU A 754 -32.20 -10.69 27.27
N SER A 755 -31.49 -9.77 27.92
CA SER A 755 -30.10 -9.42 27.59
C SER A 755 -29.07 -10.41 28.14
N LYS A 756 -29.37 -11.12 29.23
CA LYS A 756 -28.42 -12.06 29.89
C LYS A 756 -27.85 -13.10 28.95
N GLU A 757 -28.68 -13.73 28.12
CA GLU A 757 -28.24 -14.75 27.16
C GLU A 757 -27.26 -14.14 26.13
N ILE A 758 -27.54 -12.93 25.65
CA ILE A 758 -26.73 -12.24 24.65
C ILE A 758 -25.37 -11.85 25.25
N ILE A 759 -25.36 -11.28 26.44
CA ILE A 759 -24.12 -10.92 27.15
C ILE A 759 -23.25 -12.16 27.34
N THR A 760 -23.82 -13.27 27.75
CA THR A 760 -23.06 -14.53 27.90
C THR A 760 -22.43 -14.99 26.59
N LEU A 761 -23.17 -14.96 25.48
CA LEU A 761 -22.65 -15.35 24.16
C LEU A 761 -21.55 -14.39 23.69
N MET A 762 -21.64 -13.09 24.00
CA MET A 762 -20.62 -12.12 23.66
C MET A 762 -19.35 -12.26 24.49
N LEU A 763 -19.47 -12.60 25.77
CA LEU A 763 -18.30 -12.91 26.61
C LEU A 763 -17.55 -14.12 26.05
N ILE A 764 -18.27 -15.18 25.66
CA ILE A 764 -17.67 -16.35 25.01
C ILE A 764 -17.01 -15.97 23.68
N ALA A 765 -17.67 -15.11 22.87
CA ALA A 765 -17.13 -14.61 21.62
C ALA A 765 -15.84 -13.79 21.84
N SER A 766 -15.80 -12.96 22.89
CA SER A 766 -14.60 -12.17 23.26
C SER A 766 -13.43 -13.06 23.64
N LEU A 767 -13.67 -14.12 24.42
CA LEU A 767 -12.62 -15.09 24.80
C LEU A 767 -11.99 -15.80 23.59
N ILE A 768 -12.76 -16.01 22.52
CA ILE A 768 -12.27 -16.59 21.26
C ILE A 768 -11.58 -15.51 20.42
N ALA A 769 -12.14 -14.31 20.37
CA ALA A 769 -11.67 -13.22 19.53
C ALA A 769 -10.31 -12.66 19.97
N TRP A 770 -10.05 -12.57 21.28
CA TRP A 770 -8.83 -11.94 21.81
C TRP A 770 -7.54 -12.64 21.35
N PRO A 771 -7.36 -13.96 21.52
CA PRO A 771 -6.14 -14.61 21.06
C PRO A 771 -5.98 -14.57 19.54
N VAL A 772 -7.07 -14.65 18.77
CA VAL A 772 -7.03 -14.56 17.32
C VAL A 772 -6.60 -13.14 16.87
N ALA A 773 -7.21 -12.11 17.45
CA ALA A 773 -6.87 -10.73 17.16
C ALA A 773 -5.43 -10.41 17.58
N TRP A 774 -4.99 -10.90 18.74
CA TRP A 774 -3.61 -10.73 19.18
C TRP A 774 -2.62 -11.33 18.19
N TYR A 775 -2.82 -12.57 17.77
CA TYR A 775 -1.94 -13.24 16.82
C TYR A 775 -1.87 -12.51 15.47
N VAL A 776 -3.02 -12.15 14.88
CA VAL A 776 -3.08 -11.48 13.58
C VAL A 776 -2.44 -10.10 13.67
N MET A 777 -2.75 -9.34 14.73
CA MET A 777 -2.23 -7.98 14.86
C MET A 777 -0.76 -7.92 15.27
N SER A 778 -0.26 -8.92 16.01
CA SER A 778 1.18 -9.00 16.31
C SER A 778 2.01 -9.24 15.06
N GLN A 779 1.53 -10.10 14.15
CA GLN A 779 2.20 -10.30 12.86
C GLN A 779 2.15 -9.05 11.98
N TRP A 780 1.03 -8.35 11.97
CA TRP A 780 0.93 -7.10 11.21
C TRP A 780 1.85 -6.01 11.77
N LEU A 781 1.86 -5.83 13.09
CA LEU A 781 2.72 -4.85 13.76
C LEU A 781 4.21 -5.13 13.58
N SER A 782 4.62 -6.40 13.45
CA SER A 782 6.03 -6.77 13.22
C SER A 782 6.59 -6.30 11.86
N SER A 783 5.73 -5.85 10.92
CA SER A 783 6.17 -5.20 9.68
C SER A 783 6.63 -3.75 9.87
N PHE A 784 6.47 -3.18 11.07
CA PHE A 784 6.92 -1.84 11.42
C PHE A 784 8.09 -1.93 12.40
N ALA A 785 9.20 -1.25 12.13
CA ALA A 785 10.30 -1.14 13.08
C ALA A 785 9.87 -0.40 14.36
N TYR A 786 8.94 0.53 14.22
CA TYR A 786 8.36 1.30 15.31
C TYR A 786 6.87 1.08 15.38
N HIS A 787 6.40 0.40 16.41
CA HIS A 787 4.98 0.08 16.57
C HIS A 787 4.47 0.35 17.99
N VAL A 788 3.15 0.45 18.11
CA VAL A 788 2.48 0.57 19.39
C VAL A 788 2.49 -0.76 20.15
N ASP A 789 2.60 -0.71 21.47
CA ASP A 789 2.41 -1.89 22.30
C ASP A 789 0.94 -2.30 22.32
N MET A 790 0.69 -3.59 22.18
CA MET A 790 -0.66 -4.14 22.26
C MET A 790 -1.17 -4.10 23.70
N ASN A 791 -1.95 -3.06 24.02
CA ASN A 791 -2.52 -2.87 25.35
C ASN A 791 -3.83 -3.67 25.51
N VAL A 792 -3.95 -4.41 26.60
CA VAL A 792 -5.19 -5.14 26.98
C VAL A 792 -6.42 -4.23 27.03
N LEU A 793 -6.24 -2.94 27.28
CA LEU A 793 -7.31 -1.95 27.28
C LEU A 793 -8.05 -1.87 25.94
N VAL A 794 -7.33 -1.99 24.82
CA VAL A 794 -7.94 -1.97 23.46
C VAL A 794 -8.90 -3.16 23.29
N TYR A 795 -8.49 -4.33 23.75
CA TYR A 795 -9.31 -5.55 23.70
C TYR A 795 -10.55 -5.42 24.58
N ALA A 796 -10.38 -4.88 25.78
CA ALA A 796 -11.49 -4.65 26.70
C ALA A 796 -12.49 -3.62 26.14
N LEU A 797 -11.99 -2.50 25.60
CA LEU A 797 -12.83 -1.46 25.00
C LEU A 797 -13.59 -1.97 23.77
N ALA A 798 -12.94 -2.77 22.90
CA ALA A 798 -13.60 -3.39 21.75
C ALA A 798 -14.71 -4.36 22.18
N ALA A 799 -14.46 -5.18 23.20
CA ALA A 799 -15.48 -6.07 23.75
C ALA A 799 -16.64 -5.29 24.37
N ILE A 800 -16.37 -4.24 25.15
CA ILE A 800 -17.39 -3.35 25.74
C ILE A 800 -18.21 -2.69 24.62
N ALA A 801 -17.55 -2.13 23.60
CA ALA A 801 -18.23 -1.50 22.47
C ALA A 801 -19.16 -2.48 21.76
N ALA A 802 -18.70 -3.71 21.50
CA ALA A 802 -19.52 -4.76 20.90
C ALA A 802 -20.74 -5.09 21.77
N VAL A 803 -20.54 -5.26 23.10
CA VAL A 803 -21.62 -5.50 24.05
C VAL A 803 -22.62 -4.36 24.08
N VAL A 804 -22.16 -3.12 24.11
CA VAL A 804 -23.02 -1.92 24.09
C VAL A 804 -23.84 -1.86 22.82
N LEU A 805 -23.24 -2.07 21.64
CA LEU A 805 -23.94 -2.09 20.35
C LEU A 805 -25.00 -3.20 20.29
N ALA A 806 -24.70 -4.39 20.80
CA ALA A 806 -25.64 -5.48 20.86
C ALA A 806 -26.79 -5.17 21.82
N LEU A 807 -26.51 -4.64 23.00
CA LEU A 807 -27.53 -4.24 23.98
C LEU A 807 -28.42 -3.14 23.44
N LEU A 808 -27.88 -2.11 22.78
CA LEU A 808 -28.66 -1.06 22.12
C LEU A 808 -29.60 -1.65 21.08
N THR A 809 -29.06 -2.55 20.22
CA THR A 809 -29.87 -3.21 19.17
C THR A 809 -31.03 -4.01 19.74
N VAL A 810 -30.79 -4.77 20.83
CA VAL A 810 -31.81 -5.62 21.47
C VAL A 810 -32.78 -4.78 22.29
N SER A 811 -32.32 -3.76 23.00
CA SER A 811 -33.12 -2.88 23.86
C SER A 811 -34.25 -2.19 23.09
N ILE A 812 -34.02 -1.80 21.83
CA ILE A 812 -35.07 -1.19 21.00
C ILE A 812 -36.32 -2.09 20.90
N GLN A 813 -36.11 -3.38 20.64
CA GLN A 813 -37.23 -4.33 20.49
C GLN A 813 -37.80 -4.78 21.83
N THR A 814 -36.96 -4.95 22.83
CA THR A 814 -37.36 -5.39 24.15
C THR A 814 -38.15 -4.28 24.87
N LEU A 815 -37.75 -3.04 24.72
CA LEU A 815 -38.45 -1.88 25.26
C LEU A 815 -39.85 -1.74 24.64
N LYS A 816 -39.96 -1.88 23.31
CA LYS A 816 -41.25 -1.86 22.60
C LYS A 816 -42.20 -2.92 23.13
N ALA A 817 -41.69 -4.14 23.40
CA ALA A 817 -42.52 -5.21 23.95
C ALA A 817 -42.85 -5.01 25.44
N ALA A 818 -41.90 -4.50 26.22
CA ALA A 818 -42.14 -4.20 27.64
C ALA A 818 -43.10 -3.02 27.86
N LEU A 819 -43.21 -2.11 26.91
CA LEU A 819 -44.18 -0.98 26.96
C LEU A 819 -45.58 -1.36 26.46
N THR A 820 -45.76 -2.51 25.76
CA THR A 820 -47.09 -2.94 25.33
C THR A 820 -48.02 -3.20 26.52
N ASN A 821 -49.31 -2.89 26.35
CA ASN A 821 -50.34 -3.07 27.38
C ASN A 821 -50.53 -4.60 27.65
N PRO A 822 -50.43 -5.05 28.92
CA PRO A 822 -50.62 -6.46 29.29
C PRO A 822 -51.93 -7.09 28.81
N SER A 823 -53.04 -6.31 28.81
CA SER A 823 -54.32 -6.74 28.32
C SER A 823 -54.33 -7.16 26.85
N ASN A 824 -53.58 -6.43 26.01
CA ASN A 824 -53.42 -6.78 24.59
C ASN A 824 -52.54 -8.01 24.39
N SER A 825 -51.56 -8.21 25.30
CA SER A 825 -50.61 -9.36 25.24
C SER A 825 -51.25 -10.68 25.61
N LEU A 826 -52.33 -10.64 26.44
CA LEU A 826 -53.06 -11.81 26.90
C LEU A 826 -54.27 -12.18 26.00
N ARG A 827 -54.72 -11.24 25.14
CA ARG A 827 -55.91 -11.38 24.28
C ARG A 827 -55.58 -11.95 22.89
N TYR A 828 -54.31 -12.18 22.58
CA TYR A 828 -53.86 -12.81 21.30
C TYR A 828 -54.06 -14.31 21.39
N GLU A 829 -55.20 -14.85 20.94
CA GLU A 829 -55.43 -16.20 20.52
C GLU A 829 -55.07 -16.43 19.05
#